data_a74793721acd73f0d1956ee7e0cf8780
#
_entry.id   a74793721acd73f0d1956ee7e0cf8780
#
_cell.length_a   1.000
_cell.length_b   1.000
_cell.length_c   1.000
_cell.angle_alpha   90.00
_cell.angle_beta   90.00
_cell.angle_gamma   90.00
#
_symmetry.space_group_name_H-M   'P 1'
#
loop_
_entity.id
_entity.type
_entity.pdbx_description
1 polymer ?
#
loop_
_entity_poly.entity_id
_entity_poly.type
_entity_poly.pdbx_seq_one_letter_code
_entity_poly.pdbx_strand_id
1 'polypeptide(L)'
;MTIDSVKKMKDALCEKLKVSFGSTVEEANDAQMMRASALVLRDVMAERSVDTMRETREEHRRQVHYLSMEFLMGRSLMKNAFNLGVGEILTEALDELGFRAADIFESEPDAGLGNGGLGRLAACYLDSMTTLDIPAAGYSICYELGIFRQRIVDGQQVELPDNWKDLGGAWLLPKPQEAETVRFGGTVRQFWDDGRLHVVPEGETEVLAIPCDMEIAGYGTKHVNTLRLWDAKSPVPLDMSLFSQGEYLRAQEQHAMAETIAKVLYPEDNHPEGKSLRLKQQYFFVSATVQSIVRKHIEVYGTATNFHEKNVIQINDTHPALVIPELMRILMDDAGLDWDTAWNITTHSVAYTNHTVLSEALERWPQELMQSLLPRVWTIITEIARRYQEKIENYYHDEAKTREMAIIWDGQVRMANLCIAGGMAVNGVSALHSDILRNDVFKYQCAMEPEKFKNVTNGIDHRRWLAQINPRLDELVRALAGGDEYLLHPEALKKLEAYADDTAVLNRLGEIKRANKLDFAAYVKKTQGIVLNTDAIFDVQVKRLHEYKRQLLNAMHILYLYQQLQNDPGRAMQPRVFLFGAKAAPGYAVAKRIIRLINSMAAEINADPICRDKLQVVFLENYRVSLAEHLMPASEVSQQISTAGKEASGTGNMKFMMNGALTVGTLDGANVEMHEVLGDENMFLFGLHADEVVRLKREGYTPQKLYARDENLRCVIDKLKQGFSDGNTYEDLASRLLLNDEYMLLQDFASYCAAEQRMAETYARSEDWNRKSLLNIARSGIFAADRAVAQYADTIWHVEHK
;
A
#
# COMPACT_ATOMS: atom_id res chain seq x y z
N MET A 1 25.46 -18.50 -9.47
CA MET A 1 25.11 -19.86 -8.96
C MET A 1 23.82 -20.32 -9.67
N THR A 2 23.88 -21.41 -10.47
CA THR A 2 22.68 -21.91 -11.16
C THR A 2 22.13 -23.09 -10.35
N ILE A 3 20.92 -22.94 -9.81
CA ILE A 3 20.19 -23.97 -9.08
C ILE A 3 19.16 -24.55 -10.04
N ASP A 4 19.48 -25.67 -10.66
CA ASP A 4 18.68 -26.34 -11.71
C ASP A 4 18.24 -27.77 -11.29
N SER A 5 18.56 -28.18 -10.09
CA SER A 5 18.19 -29.52 -9.56
C SER A 5 18.04 -29.51 -8.02
N VAL A 6 17.24 -30.44 -7.54
CA VAL A 6 17.02 -30.69 -6.10
C VAL A 6 18.33 -30.95 -5.37
N LYS A 7 19.24 -31.72 -5.98
CA LYS A 7 20.55 -31.98 -5.38
C LYS A 7 21.35 -30.71 -5.12
N LYS A 8 21.45 -29.80 -6.13
CA LYS A 8 22.19 -28.54 -5.99
C LYS A 8 21.54 -27.63 -4.92
N MET A 9 20.23 -27.62 -4.87
CA MET A 9 19.49 -26.88 -3.85
C MET A 9 19.80 -27.41 -2.44
N LYS A 10 19.75 -28.73 -2.24
CA LYS A 10 20.12 -29.37 -0.96
C LYS A 10 21.54 -29.07 -0.55
N ASP A 11 22.51 -29.22 -1.47
CA ASP A 11 23.92 -28.94 -1.19
C ASP A 11 24.11 -27.46 -0.77
N ALA A 12 23.42 -26.52 -1.45
CA ALA A 12 23.48 -25.10 -1.11
C ALA A 12 22.83 -24.79 0.27
N LEU A 13 21.69 -25.41 0.58
CA LEU A 13 21.02 -25.26 1.88
C LEU A 13 21.92 -25.79 3.03
N CYS A 14 22.48 -27.00 2.86
CA CYS A 14 23.39 -27.60 3.84
C CYS A 14 24.65 -26.72 4.06
N GLU A 15 25.22 -26.17 2.98
CA GLU A 15 26.36 -25.26 3.07
C GLU A 15 26.00 -23.97 3.81
N LYS A 16 24.83 -23.35 3.51
CA LYS A 16 24.36 -22.15 4.22
C LYS A 16 24.10 -22.41 5.70
N LEU A 17 23.50 -23.54 6.07
CA LEU A 17 23.33 -23.93 7.47
C LEU A 17 24.66 -24.01 8.17
N LYS A 18 25.62 -24.68 7.59
CA LYS A 18 26.96 -24.86 8.16
C LYS A 18 27.72 -23.55 8.27
N VAL A 19 27.79 -22.77 7.19
CA VAL A 19 28.63 -21.54 7.12
C VAL A 19 28.02 -20.36 7.85
N SER A 20 26.69 -20.18 7.75
CA SER A 20 26.02 -19.01 8.33
C SER A 20 25.50 -19.24 9.74
N PHE A 21 25.25 -20.50 10.14
CA PHE A 21 24.62 -20.81 11.44
C PHE A 21 25.42 -21.78 12.29
N GLY A 22 26.50 -22.39 11.74
CA GLY A 22 27.30 -23.39 12.46
C GLY A 22 26.49 -24.64 12.85
N SER A 23 25.46 -24.99 12.03
CA SER A 23 24.49 -26.04 12.32
C SER A 23 24.46 -27.09 11.21
N THR A 24 24.19 -28.34 11.58
CA THR A 24 23.85 -29.38 10.60
C THR A 24 22.34 -29.40 10.30
N VAL A 25 21.92 -30.18 9.31
CA VAL A 25 20.50 -30.33 8.95
C VAL A 25 19.69 -30.92 10.13
N GLU A 26 20.27 -31.87 10.83
CA GLU A 26 19.65 -32.56 11.97
C GLU A 26 19.49 -31.67 13.22
N GLU A 27 20.33 -30.63 13.33
CA GLU A 27 20.32 -29.69 14.46
C GLU A 27 19.52 -28.40 14.13
N ALA A 28 19.24 -28.14 12.85
CA ALA A 28 18.61 -26.90 12.40
C ALA A 28 17.11 -26.88 12.74
N ASN A 29 16.64 -25.72 13.16
CA ASN A 29 15.20 -25.45 13.31
C ASN A 29 14.62 -24.75 12.06
N ASP A 30 13.28 -24.63 12.01
CA ASP A 30 12.57 -24.01 10.88
C ASP A 30 13.05 -22.58 10.59
N ALA A 31 13.34 -21.77 11.59
CA ALA A 31 13.82 -20.39 11.42
C ALA A 31 15.22 -20.35 10.76
N GLN A 32 16.11 -21.26 11.13
CA GLN A 32 17.44 -21.37 10.51
C GLN A 32 17.33 -21.87 9.06
N MET A 33 16.46 -22.87 8.81
CA MET A 33 16.22 -23.37 7.44
C MET A 33 15.56 -22.32 6.54
N MET A 34 14.59 -21.56 7.05
CA MET A 34 13.99 -20.43 6.33
C MET A 34 15.05 -19.38 5.95
N ARG A 35 15.91 -19.00 6.90
CA ARG A 35 17.00 -18.04 6.63
C ARG A 35 18.04 -18.61 5.67
N ALA A 36 18.37 -19.88 5.75
CA ALA A 36 19.27 -20.55 4.81
C ALA A 36 18.66 -20.52 3.39
N SER A 37 17.36 -20.83 3.26
CA SER A 37 16.63 -20.76 1.98
C SER A 37 16.64 -19.34 1.40
N ALA A 38 16.37 -18.32 2.22
CA ALA A 38 16.44 -16.92 1.81
C ALA A 38 17.83 -16.53 1.33
N LEU A 39 18.89 -16.93 2.04
CA LEU A 39 20.29 -16.65 1.67
C LEU A 39 20.69 -17.32 0.35
N VAL A 40 20.24 -18.56 0.10
CA VAL A 40 20.50 -19.27 -1.17
C VAL A 40 19.84 -18.51 -2.34
N LEU A 41 18.58 -18.14 -2.22
CA LEU A 41 17.89 -17.38 -3.28
C LEU A 41 18.50 -15.99 -3.49
N ARG A 42 18.87 -15.31 -2.39
CA ARG A 42 19.56 -14.01 -2.45
C ARG A 42 20.87 -14.08 -3.23
N ASP A 43 21.66 -15.12 -3.03
CA ASP A 43 22.91 -15.29 -3.77
C ASP A 43 22.68 -15.42 -5.29
N VAL A 44 21.64 -16.17 -5.70
CA VAL A 44 21.24 -16.28 -7.11
C VAL A 44 20.80 -14.92 -7.69
N MET A 45 20.01 -14.17 -6.91
CA MET A 45 19.52 -12.84 -7.32
C MET A 45 20.66 -11.82 -7.40
N ALA A 46 21.60 -11.84 -6.45
CA ALA A 46 22.73 -10.93 -6.43
C ALA A 46 23.64 -11.08 -7.66
N GLU A 47 23.91 -12.31 -8.13
CA GLU A 47 24.64 -12.53 -9.37
C GLU A 47 23.90 -11.94 -10.59
N ARG A 48 22.57 -12.18 -10.69
CA ARG A 48 21.75 -11.61 -11.77
C ARG A 48 21.67 -10.09 -11.72
N SER A 49 21.60 -9.52 -10.51
CA SER A 49 21.56 -8.06 -10.29
C SER A 49 22.83 -7.37 -10.84
N VAL A 50 24.00 -7.98 -10.65
CA VAL A 50 25.25 -7.48 -11.23
C VAL A 50 25.20 -7.45 -12.76
N ASP A 51 24.69 -8.51 -13.39
CA ASP A 51 24.52 -8.58 -14.84
C ASP A 51 23.52 -7.52 -15.33
N THR A 52 22.35 -7.40 -14.68
CA THR A 52 21.34 -6.38 -14.99
C THR A 52 21.92 -4.97 -14.92
N MET A 53 22.69 -4.66 -13.86
CA MET A 53 23.31 -3.34 -13.73
C MET A 53 24.36 -3.07 -14.79
N ARG A 54 25.15 -4.10 -15.18
CA ARG A 54 26.14 -3.98 -16.24
C ARG A 54 25.47 -3.69 -17.58
N GLU A 55 24.48 -4.50 -17.98
CA GLU A 55 23.71 -4.33 -19.22
C GLU A 55 23.03 -2.96 -19.29
N THR A 56 22.39 -2.52 -18.20
CA THR A 56 21.74 -1.19 -18.12
C THR A 56 22.74 -0.05 -18.41
N ARG A 57 23.99 -0.15 -17.91
CA ARG A 57 25.04 0.85 -18.14
C ARG A 57 25.59 0.80 -19.56
N GLU A 58 25.88 -0.40 -20.07
CA GLU A 58 26.44 -0.59 -21.41
C GLU A 58 25.46 -0.16 -22.50
N GLU A 59 24.18 -0.40 -22.32
CA GLU A 59 23.10 -0.02 -23.24
C GLU A 59 22.60 1.41 -23.04
N HIS A 60 23.08 2.09 -22.00
CA HIS A 60 22.65 3.44 -21.64
C HIS A 60 21.12 3.59 -21.47
N ARG A 61 20.45 2.57 -20.94
CA ARG A 61 19.01 2.54 -20.77
C ARG A 61 18.57 3.59 -19.76
N ARG A 62 17.40 4.20 -20.02
CA ARG A 62 16.76 5.10 -19.06
C ARG A 62 16.25 4.31 -17.87
N GLN A 63 16.46 4.84 -16.65
CA GLN A 63 16.16 4.15 -15.40
C GLN A 63 14.98 4.81 -14.67
N VAL A 64 14.13 3.98 -14.03
CA VAL A 64 13.02 4.44 -13.20
C VAL A 64 13.40 4.36 -11.73
N HIS A 65 13.30 5.49 -11.04
CA HIS A 65 13.51 5.61 -9.60
C HIS A 65 12.15 5.82 -8.91
N TYR A 66 11.62 4.78 -8.25
CA TYR A 66 10.30 4.80 -7.64
C TYR A 66 10.42 5.10 -6.15
N LEU A 67 10.08 6.33 -5.74
CA LEU A 67 10.19 6.80 -4.37
C LEU A 67 8.85 6.65 -3.66
N SER A 68 8.82 5.93 -2.56
CA SER A 68 7.64 5.73 -1.73
C SER A 68 8.01 5.71 -0.26
N MET A 69 7.15 6.29 0.59
CA MET A 69 7.31 6.22 2.04
C MET A 69 7.16 4.80 2.58
N GLU A 70 6.51 3.91 1.81
CA GLU A 70 6.27 2.53 2.19
C GLU A 70 6.33 1.56 1.01
N PHE A 71 6.81 0.34 1.27
CA PHE A 71 6.75 -0.82 0.39
C PHE A 71 6.22 -2.02 1.18
N LEU A 72 4.94 -2.33 1.01
CA LEU A 72 4.29 -3.46 1.72
C LEU A 72 4.60 -4.77 1.00
N MET A 73 5.84 -5.27 1.20
CA MET A 73 6.38 -6.44 0.49
C MET A 73 5.68 -7.74 0.85
N GLY A 74 5.30 -7.92 2.12
CA GLY A 74 4.90 -9.22 2.63
C GLY A 74 6.10 -10.16 2.74
N ARG A 75 5.85 -11.47 2.63
CA ARG A 75 6.88 -12.52 2.59
C ARG A 75 7.53 -12.58 1.22
N SER A 76 8.82 -12.84 1.17
CA SER A 76 9.63 -12.82 -0.05
C SER A 76 10.10 -14.20 -0.50
N LEU A 77 10.17 -15.20 0.40
CA LEU A 77 10.76 -16.51 0.08
C LEU A 77 10.00 -17.24 -1.03
N MET A 78 8.69 -17.45 -0.83
CA MET A 78 7.85 -18.11 -1.84
C MET A 78 7.76 -17.28 -3.13
N LYS A 79 7.67 -15.95 -3.01
CA LYS A 79 7.62 -15.04 -4.17
C LYS A 79 8.88 -15.13 -5.02
N ASN A 80 10.06 -15.04 -4.41
CA ASN A 80 11.33 -15.12 -5.13
C ASN A 80 11.57 -16.52 -5.71
N ALA A 81 11.22 -17.59 -4.97
CA ALA A 81 11.32 -18.95 -5.48
C ALA A 81 10.43 -19.16 -6.73
N PHE A 82 9.21 -18.59 -6.72
CA PHE A 82 8.30 -18.62 -7.86
C PHE A 82 8.87 -17.84 -9.07
N ASN A 83 9.28 -16.59 -8.86
CA ASN A 83 9.78 -15.74 -9.94
C ASN A 83 11.09 -16.28 -10.55
N LEU A 84 11.95 -16.90 -9.75
CA LEU A 84 13.18 -17.55 -10.20
C LEU A 84 12.94 -18.89 -10.91
N GLY A 85 11.72 -19.44 -10.84
CA GLY A 85 11.38 -20.75 -11.40
C GLY A 85 11.95 -21.94 -10.60
N VAL A 86 12.24 -21.75 -9.32
CA VAL A 86 12.85 -22.80 -8.45
C VAL A 86 11.94 -23.24 -7.29
N GLY A 87 10.67 -22.86 -7.33
CA GLY A 87 9.73 -23.14 -6.23
C GLY A 87 9.54 -24.63 -5.97
N GLU A 88 9.33 -25.46 -7.00
CA GLU A 88 9.20 -26.91 -6.88
C GLU A 88 10.51 -27.55 -6.40
N ILE A 89 11.65 -27.11 -6.97
CA ILE A 89 12.99 -27.60 -6.57
C ILE A 89 13.26 -27.31 -5.10
N LEU A 90 12.90 -26.12 -4.61
CA LEU A 90 13.07 -25.75 -3.20
C LEU A 90 12.15 -26.58 -2.29
N THR A 91 10.90 -26.76 -2.69
CA THR A 91 9.93 -27.58 -1.93
C THR A 91 10.41 -29.03 -1.78
N GLU A 92 10.80 -29.67 -2.88
CA GLU A 92 11.29 -31.06 -2.87
C GLU A 92 12.61 -31.17 -2.08
N ALA A 93 13.51 -30.19 -2.20
CA ALA A 93 14.76 -30.17 -1.43
C ALA A 93 14.50 -30.07 0.08
N LEU A 94 13.56 -29.23 0.51
CA LEU A 94 13.18 -29.10 1.91
C LEU A 94 12.57 -30.41 2.45
N ASP A 95 11.63 -31.01 1.72
CA ASP A 95 10.98 -32.26 2.10
C ASP A 95 12.00 -33.41 2.19
N GLU A 96 12.95 -33.54 1.26
CA GLU A 96 14.03 -34.54 1.32
C GLU A 96 15.03 -34.30 2.48
N LEU A 97 15.14 -33.04 2.96
CA LEU A 97 15.94 -32.70 4.15
C LEU A 97 15.17 -32.91 5.47
N GLY A 98 13.89 -33.33 5.40
CA GLY A 98 13.03 -33.57 6.56
C GLY A 98 12.26 -32.36 7.08
N PHE A 99 12.20 -31.26 6.33
CA PHE A 99 11.43 -30.07 6.68
C PHE A 99 10.16 -29.98 5.83
N ARG A 100 9.05 -29.63 6.44
CA ARG A 100 7.82 -29.35 5.67
C ARG A 100 7.93 -27.97 5.04
N ALA A 101 7.99 -27.91 3.71
CA ALA A 101 8.12 -26.64 2.97
C ALA A 101 7.09 -25.59 3.39
N ALA A 102 5.83 -25.99 3.64
CA ALA A 102 4.77 -25.10 4.10
C ALA A 102 5.08 -24.44 5.46
N ASP A 103 5.67 -25.15 6.41
CA ASP A 103 6.03 -24.60 7.72
C ASP A 103 7.23 -23.64 7.58
N ILE A 104 8.17 -23.92 6.69
CA ILE A 104 9.31 -23.05 6.37
C ILE A 104 8.80 -21.71 5.77
N PHE A 105 7.91 -21.75 4.77
CA PHE A 105 7.32 -20.55 4.19
C PHE A 105 6.48 -19.75 5.21
N GLU A 106 5.75 -20.43 6.10
CA GLU A 106 4.99 -19.78 7.17
C GLU A 106 5.85 -19.17 8.28
N SER A 107 7.09 -19.62 8.46
CA SER A 107 8.01 -19.08 9.46
C SER A 107 8.60 -17.71 9.10
N GLU A 108 8.51 -17.28 7.82
CA GLU A 108 8.97 -15.97 7.38
C GLU A 108 8.00 -14.87 7.86
N PRO A 109 8.49 -13.84 8.57
CA PRO A 109 7.66 -12.68 8.93
C PRO A 109 7.40 -11.78 7.72
N ASP A 110 6.25 -11.09 7.72
CA ASP A 110 6.03 -9.99 6.78
C ASP A 110 7.05 -8.89 7.03
N ALA A 111 7.66 -8.34 5.99
CA ALA A 111 8.55 -7.21 6.12
C ALA A 111 7.81 -5.96 6.62
N GLY A 112 8.29 -5.36 7.72
CA GLY A 112 7.69 -4.18 8.37
C GLY A 112 7.96 -2.87 7.63
N LEU A 113 7.80 -2.87 6.30
CA LEU A 113 8.18 -1.76 5.41
C LEU A 113 6.97 -1.01 4.84
N GLY A 114 5.76 -1.36 5.24
CA GLY A 114 4.54 -0.76 4.72
C GLY A 114 3.32 -1.01 5.60
N ASN A 115 2.21 -0.35 5.26
CA ASN A 115 0.97 -0.41 6.04
C ASN A 115 -0.26 -0.75 5.19
N GLY A 116 -0.42 -0.15 4.02
CA GLY A 116 -1.69 -0.18 3.29
C GLY A 116 -1.58 -0.28 1.78
N GLY A 117 -2.63 0.19 1.09
CA GLY A 117 -2.77 0.10 -0.36
C GLY A 117 -1.64 0.79 -1.14
N LEU A 118 -1.18 1.95 -0.67
CA LEU A 118 -0.08 2.70 -1.29
C LEU A 118 1.22 1.89 -1.30
N GLY A 119 1.59 1.30 -0.16
CA GLY A 119 2.79 0.47 -0.05
C GLY A 119 2.68 -0.85 -0.79
N ARG A 120 1.49 -1.48 -0.81
CA ARG A 120 1.30 -2.70 -1.61
C ARG A 120 1.35 -2.42 -3.11
N LEU A 121 0.83 -1.27 -3.54
CA LEU A 121 0.95 -0.84 -4.94
C LEU A 121 2.42 -0.68 -5.35
N ALA A 122 3.23 0.00 -4.55
CA ALA A 122 4.66 0.16 -4.78
C ALA A 122 5.37 -1.19 -4.91
N ALA A 123 5.06 -2.16 -4.03
CA ALA A 123 5.59 -3.51 -4.09
C ALA A 123 5.15 -4.28 -5.36
N CYS A 124 3.88 -4.17 -5.78
CA CYS A 124 3.38 -4.78 -7.02
C CYS A 124 4.05 -4.16 -8.25
N TYR A 125 4.24 -2.84 -8.27
CA TYR A 125 4.85 -2.16 -9.41
C TYR A 125 6.34 -2.49 -9.54
N LEU A 126 7.05 -2.64 -8.44
CA LEU A 126 8.46 -3.05 -8.50
C LEU A 126 8.64 -4.46 -9.06
N ASP A 127 7.75 -5.40 -8.71
CA ASP A 127 7.69 -6.74 -9.33
C ASP A 127 7.41 -6.65 -10.83
N SER A 128 6.41 -5.86 -11.23
CA SER A 128 6.03 -5.70 -12.64
C SER A 128 7.11 -5.00 -13.46
N MET A 129 7.74 -3.93 -12.93
CA MET A 129 8.88 -3.29 -13.60
C MET A 129 10.00 -4.31 -13.86
N THR A 130 10.28 -5.18 -12.90
CA THR A 130 11.31 -6.21 -13.04
C THR A 130 10.90 -7.27 -14.07
N THR A 131 9.64 -7.72 -14.05
CA THR A 131 9.12 -8.72 -15.00
C THR A 131 9.10 -8.19 -16.43
N LEU A 132 8.84 -6.90 -16.63
CA LEU A 132 8.85 -6.22 -17.92
C LEU A 132 10.23 -5.74 -18.37
N ASP A 133 11.30 -6.19 -17.70
CA ASP A 133 12.70 -5.82 -17.98
C ASP A 133 12.98 -4.31 -17.95
N ILE A 134 12.22 -3.54 -17.17
CA ILE A 134 12.47 -2.10 -16.96
C ILE A 134 13.57 -1.94 -15.91
N PRO A 135 14.70 -1.27 -16.22
CA PRO A 135 15.71 -0.93 -15.23
C PRO A 135 15.11 0.03 -14.20
N ALA A 136 14.95 -0.46 -12.96
CA ALA A 136 14.29 0.31 -11.92
C ALA A 136 14.92 0.10 -10.54
N ALA A 137 14.71 1.06 -9.65
CA ALA A 137 14.98 0.89 -8.23
C ALA A 137 13.85 1.52 -7.40
N GLY A 138 13.41 0.82 -6.35
CA GLY A 138 12.55 1.38 -5.32
C GLY A 138 13.37 2.01 -4.22
N TYR A 139 12.84 3.06 -3.57
CA TYR A 139 13.52 3.76 -2.48
C TYR A 139 12.57 4.06 -1.34
N SER A 140 12.99 3.74 -0.11
CA SER A 140 12.26 4.01 1.12
C SER A 140 13.19 4.04 2.34
N ILE A 141 12.62 4.03 3.55
CA ILE A 141 13.35 3.92 4.81
C ILE A 141 13.38 2.46 5.28
N CYS A 142 14.49 2.03 5.86
CA CYS A 142 14.66 0.72 6.45
C CYS A 142 14.08 0.67 7.87
N TYR A 143 12.75 0.77 8.00
CA TYR A 143 12.08 0.82 9.30
C TYR A 143 12.45 -0.38 10.19
N GLU A 144 12.79 -0.09 11.45
CA GLU A 144 13.16 -1.13 12.42
C GLU A 144 11.93 -1.91 12.91
N LEU A 145 10.84 -1.20 13.24
CA LEU A 145 9.67 -1.75 13.91
C LEU A 145 8.39 -1.71 13.05
N GLY A 146 8.51 -1.36 11.74
CA GLY A 146 7.35 -1.18 10.88
C GLY A 146 6.40 -0.11 11.41
N ILE A 147 5.08 -0.31 11.23
CA ILE A 147 4.07 0.58 11.81
C ILE A 147 3.73 0.16 13.24
N PHE A 148 3.27 -1.04 13.45
CA PHE A 148 3.05 -1.76 14.71
C PHE A 148 2.46 -3.15 14.44
N ARG A 149 2.63 -4.06 15.41
CA ARG A 149 1.87 -5.30 15.51
C ARG A 149 0.60 -5.03 16.31
N GLN A 150 -0.57 -5.36 15.74
CA GLN A 150 -1.85 -5.17 16.42
C GLN A 150 -2.19 -6.37 17.31
N ARG A 151 -2.65 -6.08 18.53
CA ARG A 151 -3.39 -7.00 19.38
C ARG A 151 -4.75 -6.41 19.73
N ILE A 152 -5.72 -7.28 19.95
CA ILE A 152 -7.01 -6.91 20.50
C ILE A 152 -7.07 -7.37 21.96
N VAL A 153 -7.15 -6.40 22.87
CA VAL A 153 -7.24 -6.64 24.31
C VAL A 153 -8.51 -5.96 24.81
N ASP A 154 -9.40 -6.72 25.45
CA ASP A 154 -10.71 -6.24 25.90
C ASP A 154 -11.50 -5.49 24.80
N GLY A 155 -11.44 -6.06 23.58
CA GLY A 155 -12.09 -5.49 22.38
C GLY A 155 -11.41 -4.26 21.79
N GLN A 156 -10.29 -3.80 22.34
CA GLN A 156 -9.57 -2.60 21.90
C GLN A 156 -8.28 -2.93 21.17
N GLN A 157 -7.93 -2.11 20.18
CA GLN A 157 -6.63 -2.17 19.52
C GLN A 157 -5.52 -1.72 20.48
N VAL A 158 -4.49 -2.56 20.60
CA VAL A 158 -3.22 -2.26 21.26
C VAL A 158 -2.10 -2.38 20.23
N GLU A 159 -1.21 -1.40 20.20
CA GLU A 159 -0.05 -1.34 19.30
C GLU A 159 1.19 -1.88 20.02
N LEU A 160 1.86 -2.86 19.39
CA LEU A 160 3.10 -3.44 19.87
C LEU A 160 4.22 -3.28 18.81
N PRO A 161 5.49 -3.24 19.21
CA PRO A 161 6.60 -3.26 18.26
C PRO A 161 6.54 -4.48 17.35
N ASP A 162 6.84 -4.29 16.05
CA ASP A 162 6.93 -5.37 15.07
C ASP A 162 8.40 -5.63 14.71
N ASN A 163 9.03 -6.55 15.43
CA ASN A 163 10.45 -6.89 15.31
C ASN A 163 10.73 -7.81 14.10
N TRP A 164 10.26 -7.43 12.92
CA TRP A 164 10.36 -8.24 11.71
C TRP A 164 11.80 -8.54 11.25
N LYS A 165 12.75 -7.65 11.55
CA LYS A 165 14.16 -7.79 11.14
C LYS A 165 14.87 -9.00 11.78
N ASP A 166 14.39 -9.48 12.92
CA ASP A 166 15.04 -10.59 13.64
C ASP A 166 15.15 -11.85 12.77
N LEU A 167 14.12 -12.13 11.97
CA LEU A 167 14.10 -13.23 11.00
C LEU A 167 14.14 -12.75 9.55
N GLY A 168 13.37 -11.71 9.20
CA GLY A 168 13.27 -11.17 7.85
C GLY A 168 14.49 -10.41 7.35
N GLY A 169 15.42 -10.05 8.21
CA GLY A 169 16.65 -9.35 7.85
C GLY A 169 17.61 -10.12 6.93
N ALA A 170 17.35 -11.42 6.67
CA ALA A 170 18.13 -12.21 5.73
C ALA A 170 18.14 -11.66 4.29
N TRP A 171 17.09 -10.92 3.90
CA TRP A 171 16.96 -10.29 2.58
C TRP A 171 17.74 -8.98 2.44
N LEU A 172 18.12 -8.34 3.54
CA LEU A 172 18.78 -7.04 3.55
C LEU A 172 20.30 -7.19 3.38
N LEU A 173 20.86 -6.42 2.46
CA LEU A 173 22.30 -6.30 2.23
C LEU A 173 22.76 -4.88 2.55
N PRO A 174 23.30 -4.62 3.77
CA PRO A 174 23.85 -3.31 4.11
C PRO A 174 25.09 -2.97 3.27
N LYS A 175 25.18 -1.73 2.79
CA LYS A 175 26.31 -1.21 2.00
C LYS A 175 26.85 0.08 2.62
N PRO A 176 27.51 0.03 3.78
CA PRO A 176 27.98 1.22 4.49
C PRO A 176 28.97 2.08 3.70
N GLN A 177 29.65 1.50 2.73
CA GLN A 177 30.55 2.22 1.81
C GLN A 177 29.82 3.12 0.80
N GLU A 178 28.51 2.95 0.64
CA GLU A 178 27.63 3.78 -0.20
C GLU A 178 26.76 4.73 0.64
N ALA A 179 27.15 4.99 1.91
CA ALA A 179 26.41 5.87 2.79
C ALA A 179 26.39 7.31 2.26
N GLU A 180 25.25 7.99 2.43
CA GLU A 180 25.09 9.41 2.11
C GLU A 180 24.89 10.21 3.41
N THR A 181 25.33 11.47 3.42
CA THR A 181 25.13 12.37 4.57
C THR A 181 23.92 13.25 4.33
N VAL A 182 22.94 13.18 5.22
CA VAL A 182 21.76 14.05 5.20
C VAL A 182 21.87 15.09 6.32
N ARG A 183 21.59 16.35 5.99
CA ARG A 183 21.78 17.50 6.88
C ARG A 183 20.45 18.15 7.25
N PHE A 184 20.32 18.53 8.52
CA PHE A 184 19.13 19.17 9.10
C PHE A 184 19.50 20.40 9.91
N GLY A 185 18.62 21.41 9.90
CA GLY A 185 18.78 22.61 10.72
C GLY A 185 19.87 23.53 10.25
N GLY A 186 20.46 24.25 11.18
CA GLY A 186 21.50 25.23 10.88
C GLY A 186 20.96 26.54 10.33
N THR A 187 21.86 27.30 9.71
CA THR A 187 21.58 28.58 9.03
C THR A 187 22.22 28.58 7.65
N VAL A 188 21.73 29.44 6.77
CA VAL A 188 22.26 29.56 5.42
C VAL A 188 22.86 30.96 5.24
N ARG A 189 24.15 31.03 4.97
CA ARG A 189 24.82 32.26 4.58
C ARG A 189 24.91 32.34 3.07
N GLN A 190 24.40 33.42 2.49
CA GLN A 190 24.45 33.69 1.05
C GLN A 190 25.32 34.88 0.76
N PHE A 191 26.19 34.77 -0.24
CA PHE A 191 27.00 35.90 -0.73
C PHE A 191 27.31 35.74 -2.22
N TRP A 192 27.50 36.87 -2.89
CA TRP A 192 27.88 36.92 -4.29
C TRP A 192 29.40 37.03 -4.41
N ASP A 193 30.01 36.15 -5.22
CA ASP A 193 31.42 36.22 -5.58
C ASP A 193 31.56 35.89 -7.08
N ASP A 194 32.34 36.68 -7.80
CA ASP A 194 32.55 36.59 -9.26
C ASP A 194 31.23 36.41 -10.07
N GLY A 195 30.13 37.09 -9.64
CA GLY A 195 28.83 37.06 -10.29
C GLY A 195 28.05 35.78 -10.06
N ARG A 196 28.51 34.91 -9.13
CA ARG A 196 27.81 33.71 -8.70
C ARG A 196 27.29 33.84 -7.27
N LEU A 197 26.09 33.31 -7.04
CA LEU A 197 25.55 33.16 -5.69
C LEU A 197 26.19 31.94 -5.02
N HIS A 198 26.92 32.19 -3.95
CA HIS A 198 27.43 31.14 -3.07
C HIS A 198 26.49 30.97 -1.88
N VAL A 199 26.16 29.73 -1.59
CA VAL A 199 25.28 29.32 -0.50
C VAL A 199 26.04 28.38 0.42
N VAL A 200 26.28 28.82 1.64
CA VAL A 200 27.06 28.04 2.64
C VAL A 200 26.17 27.75 3.83
N PRO A 201 25.81 26.48 4.04
CA PRO A 201 25.14 26.07 5.27
C PRO A 201 26.13 26.04 6.44
N GLU A 202 25.66 26.44 7.63
CA GLU A 202 26.44 26.50 8.87
C GLU A 202 25.63 25.94 10.05
N GLY A 203 26.28 25.10 10.89
CA GLY A 203 25.67 24.58 12.12
C GLY A 203 24.61 23.50 11.93
N GLU A 204 24.68 22.76 10.82
CA GLU A 204 23.78 21.65 10.53
C GLU A 204 24.05 20.42 11.40
N THR A 205 23.01 19.64 11.64
CA THR A 205 23.11 18.30 12.25
C THR A 205 23.14 17.26 11.15
N GLU A 206 24.13 16.40 11.17
CA GLU A 206 24.34 15.34 10.17
C GLU A 206 23.78 14.00 10.63
N VAL A 207 23.17 13.27 9.70
CA VAL A 207 22.71 11.89 9.85
C VAL A 207 23.26 11.08 8.67
N LEU A 208 23.87 9.94 8.95
CA LEU A 208 24.29 8.99 7.90
C LEU A 208 23.09 8.14 7.46
N ALA A 209 22.83 8.14 6.17
CA ALA A 209 21.90 7.25 5.52
C ALA A 209 22.67 6.07 4.94
N ILE A 210 22.54 4.91 5.57
CA ILE A 210 23.23 3.67 5.15
C ILE A 210 22.25 2.87 4.30
N PRO A 211 22.56 2.58 3.01
CA PRO A 211 21.67 1.79 2.18
C PRO A 211 21.72 0.31 2.57
N CYS A 212 20.53 -0.27 2.70
CA CYS A 212 20.28 -1.70 2.83
C CYS A 212 19.49 -2.13 1.61
N ASP A 213 20.13 -2.84 0.68
CA ASP A 213 19.51 -3.26 -0.56
C ASP A 213 18.79 -4.60 -0.40
N MET A 214 17.64 -4.74 -1.05
CA MET A 214 16.84 -5.95 -1.16
C MET A 214 16.60 -6.22 -2.65
N GLU A 215 17.06 -7.36 -3.12
CA GLU A 215 16.92 -7.73 -4.54
C GLU A 215 15.48 -8.19 -4.86
N ILE A 216 15.03 -7.86 -6.07
CA ILE A 216 13.68 -8.15 -6.57
C ILE A 216 13.81 -8.91 -7.90
N ALA A 217 13.49 -10.19 -7.88
CA ALA A 217 13.49 -11.01 -9.09
C ALA A 217 12.21 -10.83 -9.90
N GLY A 218 12.32 -10.73 -11.23
CA GLY A 218 11.20 -10.77 -12.17
C GLY A 218 10.79 -12.20 -12.53
N TYR A 219 9.54 -12.36 -12.96
CA TYR A 219 9.03 -13.63 -13.47
C TYR A 219 9.37 -13.82 -14.95
N GLY A 220 9.87 -15.01 -15.31
CA GLY A 220 10.18 -15.34 -16.70
C GLY A 220 11.32 -14.53 -17.33
N THR A 221 12.14 -13.87 -16.52
CA THR A 221 13.28 -13.05 -16.92
C THR A 221 14.50 -13.31 -16.06
N LYS A 222 15.67 -12.86 -16.51
CA LYS A 222 16.89 -12.80 -15.70
C LYS A 222 17.06 -11.45 -15.00
N HIS A 223 16.23 -10.47 -15.35
CA HIS A 223 16.30 -9.13 -14.80
C HIS A 223 16.05 -9.14 -13.28
N VAL A 224 16.84 -8.38 -12.55
CA VAL A 224 16.73 -8.20 -11.09
C VAL A 224 16.88 -6.73 -10.77
N ASN A 225 15.86 -6.14 -10.20
CA ASN A 225 15.87 -4.77 -9.70
C ASN A 225 16.18 -4.72 -8.20
N THR A 226 16.33 -3.54 -7.64
CA THR A 226 16.70 -3.35 -6.24
C THR A 226 15.67 -2.48 -5.53
N LEU A 227 15.27 -2.87 -4.32
CA LEU A 227 14.63 -2.00 -3.34
C LEU A 227 15.73 -1.50 -2.38
N ARG A 228 16.11 -0.22 -2.48
CA ARG A 228 17.09 0.43 -1.60
C ARG A 228 16.39 1.08 -0.42
N LEU A 229 16.74 0.64 0.78
CA LEU A 229 16.18 1.10 2.04
C LEU A 229 17.25 1.81 2.85
N TRP A 230 16.94 3.03 3.32
CA TRP A 230 17.91 3.85 4.05
C TRP A 230 17.77 3.64 5.56
N ASP A 231 18.80 3.11 6.21
CA ASP A 231 18.93 3.06 7.68
C ASP A 231 19.63 4.32 8.18
N ALA A 232 19.18 4.84 9.32
CA ALA A 232 19.68 6.10 9.88
C ALA A 232 20.67 5.84 11.01
N LYS A 233 21.88 6.43 10.90
CA LYS A 233 22.93 6.33 11.92
C LYS A 233 23.55 7.69 12.23
N SER A 234 24.09 7.84 13.42
CA SER A 234 24.88 9.01 13.79
C SER A 234 26.28 8.94 13.15
N PRO A 235 26.79 10.02 12.54
CA PRO A 235 28.18 10.09 12.13
C PRO A 235 29.14 10.30 13.31
N VAL A 236 28.63 10.74 14.46
CA VAL A 236 29.41 11.04 15.63
C VAL A 236 29.73 9.75 16.38
N PRO A 237 30.99 9.44 16.70
CA PRO A 237 31.33 8.28 17.52
C PRO A 237 30.69 8.36 18.92
N LEU A 238 30.52 7.20 19.55
CA LEU A 238 30.08 7.14 20.95
C LEU A 238 31.03 7.95 21.84
N ASP A 239 30.48 8.83 22.68
CA ASP A 239 31.29 9.59 23.63
C ASP A 239 31.84 8.69 24.75
N MET A 240 33.05 8.18 24.53
CA MET A 240 33.72 7.29 25.48
C MET A 240 34.05 7.96 26.79
N SER A 241 34.16 9.31 26.84
CA SER A 241 34.39 10.05 28.10
C SER A 241 33.15 10.01 28.96
N LEU A 242 31.99 10.38 28.40
CA LEU A 242 30.70 10.28 29.13
C LEU A 242 30.40 8.82 29.51
N PHE A 243 30.67 7.88 28.62
CA PHE A 243 30.47 6.45 28.92
C PHE A 243 31.31 5.99 30.09
N SER A 244 32.61 6.38 30.16
CA SER A 244 33.53 6.05 31.25
C SER A 244 33.15 6.72 32.57
N GLN A 245 32.40 7.84 32.51
CA GLN A 245 31.88 8.53 33.71
C GLN A 245 30.55 7.95 34.21
N GLY A 246 29.99 6.93 33.56
CA GLY A 246 28.70 6.32 33.90
C GLY A 246 27.48 7.04 33.35
N GLU A 247 27.70 8.08 32.51
CA GLU A 247 26.62 8.84 31.86
C GLU A 247 26.15 8.16 30.56
N TYR A 248 25.77 6.91 30.65
CA TYR A 248 25.48 6.04 29.49
C TYR A 248 24.39 6.57 28.54
N LEU A 249 23.32 7.17 29.10
CA LEU A 249 22.22 7.73 28.29
C LEU A 249 22.69 8.95 27.51
N ARG A 250 23.45 9.86 28.14
CA ARG A 250 23.99 11.03 27.46
C ARG A 250 25.00 10.66 26.38
N ALA A 251 25.83 9.63 26.64
CA ALA A 251 26.77 9.13 25.66
C ALA A 251 26.08 8.59 24.38
N GLN A 252 24.83 8.12 24.48
CA GLN A 252 24.03 7.55 23.40
C GLN A 252 23.02 8.51 22.79
N GLU A 253 22.81 9.69 23.34
CA GLU A 253 21.70 10.59 22.96
C GLU A 253 21.71 10.93 21.47
N GLN A 254 22.86 11.29 20.91
CA GLN A 254 22.98 11.63 19.47
C GLN A 254 22.71 10.42 18.58
N HIS A 255 23.13 9.22 18.98
CA HIS A 255 22.83 7.98 18.27
C HIS A 255 21.35 7.69 18.25
N ALA A 256 20.72 7.76 19.44
CA ALA A 256 19.28 7.52 19.57
C ALA A 256 18.44 8.52 18.75
N MET A 257 18.82 9.80 18.73
CA MET A 257 18.13 10.82 17.94
C MET A 257 18.24 10.54 16.43
N ALA A 258 19.41 10.18 15.92
CA ALA A 258 19.60 9.83 14.51
C ALA A 258 18.79 8.58 14.14
N GLU A 259 18.90 7.52 14.93
CA GLU A 259 18.22 6.24 14.68
C GLU A 259 16.69 6.34 14.76
N THR A 260 16.14 7.32 15.51
CA THR A 260 14.69 7.54 15.61
C THR A 260 14.03 7.77 14.24
N ILE A 261 14.78 8.32 13.27
CA ILE A 261 14.27 8.56 11.90
C ILE A 261 13.84 7.24 11.23
N ALA A 262 14.57 6.15 11.46
CA ALA A 262 14.28 4.84 10.86
C ALA A 262 13.54 3.86 11.82
N LYS A 263 13.01 4.32 12.95
CA LYS A 263 12.37 3.42 13.94
C LYS A 263 11.00 2.95 13.50
N VAL A 264 10.07 3.86 13.22
CA VAL A 264 8.64 3.58 13.05
C VAL A 264 8.10 4.26 11.79
N LEU A 265 7.34 3.51 11.01
CA LEU A 265 6.57 4.04 9.86
C LEU A 265 5.35 4.82 10.38
N TYR A 266 5.13 6.02 9.88
CA TYR A 266 4.02 6.91 10.24
C TYR A 266 3.87 7.14 11.75
N PRO A 267 4.87 7.75 12.41
CA PRO A 267 4.71 8.18 13.78
C PRO A 267 3.54 9.14 13.90
N GLU A 268 2.90 9.16 15.08
CA GLU A 268 1.80 10.08 15.36
C GLU A 268 2.26 11.54 15.24
N ASP A 269 1.47 12.37 14.54
CA ASP A 269 1.80 13.76 14.22
C ASP A 269 0.79 14.80 14.74
N ASN A 270 0.03 14.42 15.77
CA ASN A 270 -0.88 15.34 16.46
C ASN A 270 -0.15 16.37 17.35
N HIS A 271 1.17 16.24 17.48
CA HIS A 271 2.04 17.12 18.27
C HIS A 271 3.28 17.56 17.42
N PRO A 272 3.94 18.67 17.81
CA PRO A 272 5.03 19.26 17.04
C PRO A 272 6.22 18.31 16.78
N GLU A 273 6.58 17.50 17.76
CA GLU A 273 7.69 16.54 17.68
C GLU A 273 7.41 15.47 16.63
N GLY A 274 6.18 14.96 16.59
CA GLY A 274 5.75 13.98 15.58
C GLY A 274 5.73 14.57 14.17
N LYS A 275 5.25 15.81 14.00
CA LYS A 275 5.34 16.54 12.71
C LYS A 275 6.79 16.71 12.27
N SER A 276 7.66 17.13 13.19
CA SER A 276 9.09 17.29 12.92
C SER A 276 9.74 15.96 12.49
N LEU A 277 9.42 14.86 13.21
CA LEU A 277 9.95 13.54 12.87
C LEU A 277 9.47 13.07 11.49
N ARG A 278 8.18 13.24 11.15
CA ARG A 278 7.66 12.89 9.82
C ARG A 278 8.31 13.67 8.70
N LEU A 279 8.53 14.98 8.88
CA LEU A 279 9.22 15.79 7.88
C LEU A 279 10.69 15.37 7.75
N LYS A 280 11.36 15.04 8.89
CA LYS A 280 12.72 14.47 8.88
C LYS A 280 12.78 13.16 8.11
N GLN A 281 11.83 12.25 8.31
CA GLN A 281 11.75 10.99 7.58
C GLN A 281 11.63 11.21 6.08
N GLN A 282 10.73 12.10 5.65
CA GLN A 282 10.53 12.41 4.23
C GLN A 282 11.82 12.99 3.60
N TYR A 283 12.43 13.97 4.22
CA TYR A 283 13.65 14.56 3.68
C TYR A 283 14.84 13.61 3.74
N PHE A 284 14.96 12.81 4.80
CA PHE A 284 16.03 11.85 4.99
C PHE A 284 16.15 10.89 3.80
N PHE A 285 15.07 10.17 3.46
CA PHE A 285 15.16 9.20 2.37
C PHE A 285 15.21 9.86 1.00
N VAL A 286 14.57 11.03 0.82
CA VAL A 286 14.63 11.79 -0.43
C VAL A 286 16.05 12.28 -0.68
N SER A 287 16.67 12.96 0.28
CA SER A 287 18.01 13.51 0.11
C SER A 287 19.06 12.42 -0.15
N ALA A 288 19.07 11.35 0.66
CA ALA A 288 19.95 10.21 0.45
C ALA A 288 19.76 9.59 -0.94
N THR A 289 18.51 9.43 -1.38
CA THR A 289 18.18 8.87 -2.69
C THR A 289 18.67 9.74 -3.83
N VAL A 290 18.38 11.03 -3.82
CA VAL A 290 18.75 11.94 -4.91
C VAL A 290 20.27 12.11 -5.00
N GLN A 291 20.97 12.24 -3.86
CA GLN A 291 22.44 12.26 -3.82
C GLN A 291 23.00 10.99 -4.48
N SER A 292 22.53 9.81 -4.09
CA SER A 292 22.99 8.53 -4.65
C SER A 292 22.74 8.40 -6.15
N ILE A 293 21.54 8.82 -6.64
CA ILE A 293 21.21 8.75 -8.08
C ILE A 293 22.08 9.71 -8.89
N VAL A 294 22.18 10.97 -8.47
CA VAL A 294 22.95 12.00 -9.20
C VAL A 294 24.44 11.65 -9.22
N ARG A 295 24.99 11.20 -8.09
CA ARG A 295 26.40 10.78 -8.02
C ARG A 295 26.67 9.62 -8.98
N LYS A 296 25.84 8.57 -8.97
CA LYS A 296 25.98 7.43 -9.90
C LYS A 296 25.82 7.86 -11.36
N HIS A 297 24.91 8.79 -11.64
CA HIS A 297 24.76 9.33 -12.99
C HIS A 297 26.01 10.05 -13.46
N ILE A 298 26.59 10.93 -12.64
CA ILE A 298 27.84 11.65 -12.98
C ILE A 298 29.01 10.69 -13.13
N GLU A 299 29.11 9.64 -12.30
CA GLU A 299 30.14 8.59 -12.42
C GLU A 299 30.08 7.88 -13.79
N VAL A 300 28.86 7.64 -14.32
CA VAL A 300 28.67 6.95 -15.62
C VAL A 300 28.81 7.88 -16.81
N TYR A 301 28.22 9.07 -16.74
CA TYR A 301 28.07 9.97 -17.90
C TYR A 301 29.04 11.18 -17.87
N GLY A 302 29.72 11.44 -16.77
CA GLY A 302 30.67 12.54 -16.62
C GLY A 302 30.02 13.94 -16.49
N THR A 303 28.69 14.02 -16.48
CA THR A 303 27.95 15.28 -16.42
C THR A 303 26.59 15.10 -15.76
N ALA A 304 26.03 16.18 -15.17
CA ALA A 304 24.66 16.19 -14.68
C ALA A 304 23.66 16.75 -15.72
N THR A 305 24.11 17.35 -16.80
CA THR A 305 23.25 18.11 -17.75
C THR A 305 22.27 17.24 -18.52
N ASN A 306 22.59 15.97 -18.76
CA ASN A 306 21.71 14.98 -19.42
C ASN A 306 20.96 14.07 -18.43
N PHE A 307 20.86 14.45 -17.17
CA PHE A 307 20.25 13.63 -16.12
C PHE A 307 18.82 13.19 -16.48
N HIS A 308 17.98 14.12 -16.95
CA HIS A 308 16.60 13.89 -17.34
C HIS A 308 16.41 12.97 -18.56
N GLU A 309 17.44 12.79 -19.37
CA GLU A 309 17.41 11.85 -20.49
C GLU A 309 17.59 10.39 -20.04
N LYS A 310 18.27 10.18 -18.91
CA LYS A 310 18.67 8.87 -18.41
C LYS A 310 17.94 8.43 -17.14
N ASN A 311 17.26 9.35 -16.46
CA ASN A 311 16.60 9.07 -15.19
C ASN A 311 15.19 9.66 -15.18
N VAL A 312 14.25 8.91 -14.63
CA VAL A 312 12.92 9.39 -14.26
C VAL A 312 12.65 9.04 -12.80
N ILE A 313 12.18 9.99 -12.03
CA ILE A 313 11.86 9.84 -10.60
C ILE A 313 10.35 9.88 -10.46
N GLN A 314 9.74 8.74 -10.17
CA GLN A 314 8.30 8.64 -9.88
C GLN A 314 8.08 8.79 -8.38
N ILE A 315 7.32 9.80 -7.98
CA ILE A 315 6.95 10.00 -6.58
C ILE A 315 5.55 9.47 -6.30
N ASN A 316 5.48 8.61 -5.28
CA ASN A 316 4.25 7.92 -4.86
C ASN A 316 3.59 8.71 -3.73
N ASP A 317 2.55 9.47 -4.05
CA ASP A 317 1.95 10.53 -3.24
C ASP A 317 2.90 11.73 -3.03
N THR A 318 2.54 12.66 -2.14
CA THR A 318 3.33 13.86 -1.82
C THR A 318 4.46 13.61 -0.82
N HIS A 319 4.53 12.43 -0.21
CA HIS A 319 5.56 12.14 0.79
C HIS A 319 7.00 12.40 0.28
N PRO A 320 7.36 12.05 -0.98
CA PRO A 320 8.67 12.38 -1.53
C PRO A 320 8.73 13.73 -2.28
N ALA A 321 7.77 14.63 -2.14
CA ALA A 321 7.70 15.89 -2.89
C ALA A 321 8.98 16.75 -2.78
N LEU A 322 9.71 16.63 -1.67
CA LEU A 322 10.99 17.32 -1.45
C LEU A 322 12.08 16.91 -2.44
N VAL A 323 11.85 15.88 -3.27
CA VAL A 323 12.76 15.53 -4.38
C VAL A 323 12.96 16.70 -5.34
N ILE A 324 11.93 17.54 -5.54
CA ILE A 324 11.98 18.68 -6.46
C ILE A 324 13.01 19.72 -5.99
N PRO A 325 12.89 20.30 -4.78
CA PRO A 325 13.88 21.26 -4.32
C PRO A 325 15.23 20.62 -3.97
N GLU A 326 15.28 19.33 -3.59
CA GLU A 326 16.54 18.67 -3.32
C GLU A 326 17.34 18.36 -4.59
N LEU A 327 16.69 17.94 -5.67
CA LEU A 327 17.34 17.79 -6.97
C LEU A 327 17.87 19.14 -7.46
N MET A 328 17.09 20.22 -7.33
CA MET A 328 17.54 21.58 -7.62
C MET A 328 18.78 21.94 -6.80
N ARG A 329 18.79 21.65 -5.49
CA ARG A 329 19.93 21.93 -4.61
C ARG A 329 21.19 21.21 -5.10
N ILE A 330 21.11 19.92 -5.34
CA ILE A 330 22.25 19.13 -5.78
C ILE A 330 22.77 19.59 -7.14
N LEU A 331 21.88 19.88 -8.09
CA LEU A 331 22.26 20.36 -9.41
C LEU A 331 22.93 21.74 -9.36
N MET A 332 22.47 22.62 -8.48
CA MET A 332 23.03 23.97 -8.36
C MET A 332 24.27 24.04 -7.44
N ASP A 333 24.13 23.50 -6.21
CA ASP A 333 25.13 23.69 -5.18
C ASP A 333 26.28 22.70 -5.33
N ASP A 334 26.01 21.43 -5.70
CA ASP A 334 27.01 20.37 -5.79
C ASP A 334 27.55 20.21 -7.24
N ALA A 335 26.66 20.29 -8.27
CA ALA A 335 27.05 20.14 -9.67
C ALA A 335 27.34 21.50 -10.38
N GLY A 336 27.07 22.65 -9.74
CA GLY A 336 27.41 23.98 -10.23
C GLY A 336 26.60 24.49 -11.42
N LEU A 337 25.39 23.94 -11.65
CA LEU A 337 24.50 24.38 -12.72
C LEU A 337 23.77 25.67 -12.33
N ASP A 338 23.40 26.49 -13.33
CA ASP A 338 22.52 27.63 -13.11
C ASP A 338 21.07 27.17 -12.84
N TRP A 339 20.25 28.09 -12.32
CA TRP A 339 18.86 27.83 -11.94
C TRP A 339 18.04 27.29 -13.11
N ASP A 340 18.11 27.91 -14.26
CA ASP A 340 17.22 27.59 -15.39
C ASP A 340 17.55 26.22 -15.99
N THR A 341 18.85 25.87 -16.05
CA THR A 341 19.32 24.54 -16.43
C THR A 341 18.87 23.50 -15.41
N ALA A 342 19.08 23.74 -14.11
CA ALA A 342 18.65 22.82 -13.04
C ALA A 342 17.13 22.64 -13.01
N TRP A 343 16.36 23.71 -13.21
CA TRP A 343 14.91 23.66 -13.27
C TRP A 343 14.40 22.85 -14.47
N ASN A 344 14.99 23.06 -15.65
CA ASN A 344 14.65 22.29 -16.84
C ASN A 344 14.90 20.79 -16.61
N ILE A 345 16.04 20.42 -16.04
CA ILE A 345 16.35 19.02 -15.70
C ILE A 345 15.31 18.46 -14.72
N THR A 346 15.02 19.18 -13.65
CA THR A 346 14.10 18.75 -12.60
C THR A 346 12.69 18.53 -13.14
N THR A 347 12.15 19.47 -13.90
CA THR A 347 10.79 19.41 -14.46
C THR A 347 10.62 18.39 -15.57
N HIS A 348 11.70 17.79 -16.08
CA HIS A 348 11.68 16.71 -17.05
C HIS A 348 12.13 15.35 -16.46
N SER A 349 12.41 15.32 -15.15
CA SER A 349 12.81 14.10 -14.44
C SER A 349 11.77 13.57 -13.45
N VAL A 350 10.92 14.43 -12.88
CA VAL A 350 10.01 14.08 -11.78
C VAL A 350 8.59 13.89 -12.28
N ALA A 351 7.92 12.80 -11.90
CA ALA A 351 6.51 12.53 -12.15
C ALA A 351 5.79 12.24 -10.83
N TYR A 352 4.55 12.70 -10.69
CA TYR A 352 3.77 12.65 -9.45
C TYR A 352 2.50 11.83 -9.61
N THR A 353 2.33 10.81 -8.76
CA THR A 353 1.05 10.11 -8.60
C THR A 353 0.33 10.63 -7.36
N ASN A 354 -0.88 11.16 -7.54
CA ASN A 354 -1.77 11.53 -6.44
C ASN A 354 -2.62 10.34 -5.99
N HIS A 355 -2.79 10.14 -4.68
CA HIS A 355 -3.62 9.09 -4.09
C HIS A 355 -4.79 9.65 -3.25
N THR A 356 -5.05 10.95 -3.32
CA THR A 356 -5.99 11.65 -2.44
C THR A 356 -7.10 12.32 -3.26
N VAL A 357 -8.36 12.05 -2.92
CA VAL A 357 -9.55 12.69 -3.54
C VAL A 357 -10.10 13.87 -2.72
N LEU A 358 -9.60 14.04 -1.48
CA LEU A 358 -10.07 15.08 -0.55
C LEU A 358 -9.08 16.24 -0.54
N SER A 359 -9.50 17.42 -1.01
CA SER A 359 -8.64 18.61 -1.00
C SER A 359 -8.15 18.99 0.39
N GLU A 360 -8.96 18.76 1.42
CA GLU A 360 -8.61 18.99 2.82
C GLU A 360 -7.56 18.01 3.38
N ALA A 361 -7.42 16.83 2.77
CA ALA A 361 -6.44 15.81 3.16
C ALA A 361 -5.11 15.91 2.39
N LEU A 362 -4.97 16.88 1.46
CA LEU A 362 -3.71 17.14 0.78
C LEU A 362 -2.66 17.63 1.78
N GLU A 363 -1.46 17.05 1.71
CA GLU A 363 -0.38 17.31 2.66
C GLU A 363 0.08 18.78 2.64
N ARG A 364 0.23 19.34 3.84
CA ARG A 364 0.72 20.70 4.08
C ARG A 364 1.68 20.71 5.25
N TRP A 365 2.71 21.52 5.15
CA TRP A 365 3.68 21.72 6.24
C TRP A 365 3.75 23.18 6.67
N PRO A 366 3.81 23.47 8.00
CA PRO A 366 4.06 24.82 8.48
C PRO A 366 5.36 25.37 7.89
N GLN A 367 5.34 26.58 7.33
CA GLN A 367 6.53 27.19 6.75
C GLN A 367 7.67 27.35 7.77
N GLU A 368 7.33 27.66 9.04
CA GLU A 368 8.32 27.81 10.12
C GLU A 368 9.07 26.50 10.39
N LEU A 369 8.35 25.35 10.35
CA LEU A 369 8.97 24.03 10.49
C LEU A 369 9.89 23.73 9.30
N MET A 370 9.42 24.01 8.09
CA MET A 370 10.23 23.81 6.87
C MET A 370 11.49 24.68 6.89
N GLN A 371 11.34 25.95 7.26
CA GLN A 371 12.44 26.92 7.32
C GLN A 371 13.48 26.55 8.39
N SER A 372 13.03 26.14 9.57
CA SER A 372 13.93 25.79 10.69
C SER A 372 14.64 24.46 10.48
N LEU A 373 13.95 23.48 9.90
CA LEU A 373 14.48 22.14 9.72
C LEU A 373 15.33 22.00 8.44
N LEU A 374 14.96 22.71 7.36
CA LEU A 374 15.55 22.58 6.03
C LEU A 374 15.82 23.96 5.40
N PRO A 375 16.67 24.79 6.00
CA PRO A 375 16.80 26.22 5.62
C PRO A 375 17.25 26.41 4.16
N ARG A 376 18.15 25.58 3.61
CA ARG A 376 18.55 25.69 2.19
C ARG A 376 17.44 25.26 1.26
N VAL A 377 16.79 24.13 1.52
CA VAL A 377 15.64 23.63 0.76
C VAL A 377 14.49 24.66 0.78
N TRP A 378 14.26 25.29 1.93
CA TRP A 378 13.28 26.36 2.08
C TRP A 378 13.56 27.55 1.13
N THR A 379 14.81 28.00 0.99
CA THR A 379 15.14 29.09 0.06
C THR A 379 14.81 28.71 -1.38
N ILE A 380 15.02 27.45 -1.77
CA ILE A 380 14.69 26.95 -3.11
C ILE A 380 13.17 26.87 -3.30
N ILE A 381 12.45 26.31 -2.32
CA ILE A 381 10.97 26.26 -2.37
C ILE A 381 10.39 27.68 -2.52
N THR A 382 10.93 28.66 -1.80
CA THR A 382 10.47 30.05 -1.87
C THR A 382 10.63 30.62 -3.28
N GLU A 383 11.75 30.38 -3.93
CA GLU A 383 12.00 30.86 -5.30
C GLU A 383 11.14 30.10 -6.34
N ILE A 384 10.96 28.78 -6.17
CA ILE A 384 10.01 28.02 -7.00
C ILE A 384 8.60 28.61 -6.85
N ALA A 385 8.18 28.86 -5.61
CA ALA A 385 6.85 29.41 -5.32
C ALA A 385 6.65 30.77 -5.95
N ARG A 386 7.65 31.66 -5.86
CA ARG A 386 7.60 33.00 -6.48
C ARG A 386 7.44 32.90 -8.01
N ARG A 387 8.27 32.10 -8.68
CA ARG A 387 8.21 31.93 -10.15
C ARG A 387 6.91 31.26 -10.59
N TYR A 388 6.42 30.29 -9.82
CA TYR A 388 5.15 29.63 -10.12
C TYR A 388 3.96 30.57 -9.95
N GLN A 389 3.99 31.43 -8.92
CA GLN A 389 2.98 32.48 -8.72
C GLN A 389 2.96 33.47 -9.87
N GLU A 390 4.12 33.95 -10.32
CA GLU A 390 4.21 34.83 -11.51
C GLU A 390 3.60 34.19 -12.77
N LYS A 391 3.86 32.89 -12.96
CA LYS A 391 3.26 32.12 -14.07
C LYS A 391 1.73 32.10 -13.98
N ILE A 392 1.18 31.85 -12.77
CA ILE A 392 -0.27 31.80 -12.53
C ILE A 392 -0.90 33.21 -12.76
N GLU A 393 -0.30 34.24 -12.20
CA GLU A 393 -0.79 35.64 -12.34
C GLU A 393 -0.81 36.08 -13.79
N ASN A 394 0.23 35.76 -14.56
CA ASN A 394 0.31 36.05 -15.98
C ASN A 394 -0.73 35.30 -16.82
N TYR A 395 -1.14 34.13 -16.39
CA TYR A 395 -2.13 33.30 -17.11
C TYR A 395 -3.57 33.68 -16.75
N TYR A 396 -3.86 33.87 -15.46
CA TYR A 396 -5.23 34.04 -14.97
C TYR A 396 -5.64 35.48 -14.69
N HIS A 397 -4.73 36.32 -14.24
CA HIS A 397 -5.03 37.67 -13.71
C HIS A 397 -6.16 37.63 -12.66
N ASP A 398 -6.15 36.66 -11.76
CA ASP A 398 -7.20 36.35 -10.78
C ASP A 398 -6.58 35.97 -9.45
N GLU A 399 -6.71 36.79 -8.42
CA GLU A 399 -6.11 36.60 -7.10
C GLU A 399 -6.65 35.34 -6.39
N ALA A 400 -7.93 35.01 -6.58
CA ALA A 400 -8.52 33.82 -5.93
C ALA A 400 -7.92 32.53 -6.48
N LYS A 401 -7.69 32.45 -7.79
CA LYS A 401 -7.02 31.32 -8.42
C LYS A 401 -5.54 31.27 -8.04
N THR A 402 -4.86 32.41 -8.00
CA THR A 402 -3.48 32.48 -7.52
C THR A 402 -3.35 31.94 -6.12
N ARG A 403 -4.25 32.32 -5.22
CA ARG A 403 -4.29 31.82 -3.85
C ARG A 403 -4.52 30.30 -3.77
N GLU A 404 -5.43 29.77 -4.61
CA GLU A 404 -5.74 28.32 -4.61
C GLU A 404 -4.56 27.50 -5.15
N MET A 405 -3.85 27.98 -6.15
CA MET A 405 -2.74 27.31 -6.81
C MET A 405 -1.38 27.55 -6.15
N ALA A 406 -1.24 28.55 -5.27
CA ALA A 406 0.02 28.91 -4.63
C ALA A 406 0.64 27.74 -3.86
N ILE A 407 1.96 27.58 -3.99
CA ILE A 407 2.75 26.60 -3.22
C ILE A 407 2.85 27.01 -1.75
N ILE A 408 3.11 28.28 -1.50
CA ILE A 408 3.16 28.85 -0.14
C ILE A 408 1.97 29.81 0.02
N TRP A 409 1.13 29.52 1.00
CA TRP A 409 0.00 30.39 1.33
C TRP A 409 -0.43 30.17 2.79
N ASP A 410 -0.78 31.28 3.47
CA ASP A 410 -1.28 31.26 4.84
C ASP A 410 -0.36 30.49 5.81
N GLY A 411 0.94 30.73 5.73
CA GLY A 411 1.94 30.07 6.56
C GLY A 411 2.12 28.57 6.33
N GLN A 412 1.58 28.03 5.21
CA GLN A 412 1.67 26.63 4.88
C GLN A 412 2.34 26.40 3.52
N VAL A 413 3.16 25.34 3.43
CA VAL A 413 3.69 24.80 2.18
C VAL A 413 2.77 23.68 1.70
N ARG A 414 2.18 23.84 0.52
CA ARG A 414 1.24 22.90 -0.09
C ARG A 414 1.97 21.95 -1.01
N MET A 415 2.19 20.73 -0.56
CA MET A 415 3.09 19.78 -1.22
C MET A 415 2.57 19.34 -2.59
N ALA A 416 1.26 19.15 -2.76
CA ALA A 416 0.68 18.78 -4.06
C ALA A 416 0.91 19.89 -5.11
N ASN A 417 0.78 21.18 -4.74
CA ASN A 417 1.04 22.29 -5.64
C ASN A 417 2.53 22.36 -6.04
N LEU A 418 3.44 22.03 -5.11
CA LEU A 418 4.87 21.89 -5.42
C LEU A 418 5.12 20.75 -6.43
N CYS A 419 4.47 19.60 -6.24
CA CYS A 419 4.58 18.47 -7.16
C CYS A 419 4.07 18.80 -8.57
N ILE A 420 2.96 19.54 -8.68
CA ILE A 420 2.40 19.96 -9.97
C ILE A 420 3.32 20.97 -10.66
N ALA A 421 3.88 21.93 -9.90
CA ALA A 421 4.78 22.93 -10.44
C ALA A 421 6.08 22.32 -10.99
N GLY A 422 6.68 21.39 -10.23
CA GLY A 422 7.99 20.79 -10.53
C GLY A 422 7.95 19.45 -11.25
N GLY A 423 6.76 18.87 -11.50
CA GLY A 423 6.61 17.58 -12.17
C GLY A 423 6.31 17.70 -13.65
N MET A 424 6.78 16.72 -14.45
CA MET A 424 6.45 16.57 -15.86
C MET A 424 5.06 16.00 -16.10
N ALA A 425 4.56 15.19 -15.14
CA ALA A 425 3.24 14.56 -15.20
C ALA A 425 2.63 14.42 -13.80
N VAL A 426 1.30 14.48 -13.76
CA VAL A 426 0.47 14.22 -12.58
C VAL A 426 -0.57 13.19 -12.97
N ASN A 427 -0.63 12.07 -12.29
CA ASN A 427 -1.67 11.08 -12.59
C ASN A 427 -2.55 10.74 -11.39
N GLY A 428 -3.82 10.49 -11.70
CA GLY A 428 -4.74 9.80 -10.83
C GLY A 428 -4.62 8.29 -10.98
N VAL A 429 -5.29 7.54 -10.10
CA VAL A 429 -5.12 6.08 -9.92
C VAL A 429 -6.39 5.26 -10.25
N SER A 430 -7.41 5.92 -10.77
CA SER A 430 -8.61 5.38 -11.41
C SER A 430 -9.21 6.44 -12.33
N ALA A 431 -10.09 6.05 -13.25
CA ALA A 431 -10.75 6.99 -14.16
C ALA A 431 -11.53 8.06 -13.39
N LEU A 432 -12.39 7.66 -12.44
CA LEU A 432 -13.15 8.57 -11.60
C LEU A 432 -12.23 9.52 -10.80
N HIS A 433 -11.15 8.99 -10.21
CA HIS A 433 -10.20 9.82 -9.47
C HIS A 433 -9.53 10.86 -10.37
N SER A 434 -9.11 10.46 -11.56
CA SER A 434 -8.47 11.36 -12.52
C SER A 434 -9.43 12.47 -12.97
N ASP A 435 -10.71 12.17 -13.13
CA ASP A 435 -11.74 13.17 -13.45
C ASP A 435 -12.00 14.12 -12.27
N ILE A 436 -12.01 13.64 -11.03
CA ILE A 436 -12.10 14.48 -9.84
C ILE A 436 -10.88 15.43 -9.76
N LEU A 437 -9.68 14.92 -10.01
CA LEU A 437 -8.47 15.76 -10.03
C LEU A 437 -8.56 16.88 -11.09
N ARG A 438 -9.01 16.56 -12.31
CA ARG A 438 -9.10 17.51 -13.42
C ARG A 438 -10.21 18.55 -13.25
N ASN A 439 -11.36 18.11 -12.72
CA ASN A 439 -12.57 18.94 -12.73
C ASN A 439 -12.87 19.62 -11.39
N ASP A 440 -12.22 19.19 -10.31
CA ASP A 440 -12.45 19.72 -8.97
C ASP A 440 -11.14 20.07 -8.25
N VAL A 441 -10.34 19.08 -7.83
CA VAL A 441 -9.20 19.27 -6.91
C VAL A 441 -8.11 20.16 -7.51
N PHE A 442 -7.74 19.96 -8.78
CA PHE A 442 -6.69 20.70 -9.50
C PHE A 442 -7.21 21.33 -10.80
N LYS A 443 -8.47 21.71 -10.81
CA LYS A 443 -9.13 22.25 -12.02
C LYS A 443 -8.40 23.42 -12.67
N TYR A 444 -7.82 24.31 -11.87
CA TYR A 444 -7.12 25.49 -12.40
C TYR A 444 -5.72 25.12 -12.92
N GLN A 445 -5.01 24.24 -12.21
CA GLN A 445 -3.73 23.71 -12.68
C GLN A 445 -3.92 22.93 -13.99
N CYS A 446 -4.96 22.09 -14.04
CA CYS A 446 -5.29 21.32 -15.23
C CYS A 446 -5.68 22.24 -16.43
N ALA A 447 -6.41 23.31 -16.19
CA ALA A 447 -6.75 24.26 -17.23
C ALA A 447 -5.52 25.02 -17.78
N MET A 448 -4.51 25.26 -16.94
CA MET A 448 -3.25 25.90 -17.32
C MET A 448 -2.27 24.95 -18.02
N GLU A 449 -2.22 23.69 -17.61
CA GLU A 449 -1.26 22.68 -18.11
C GLU A 449 -1.97 21.30 -18.30
N PRO A 450 -2.95 21.19 -19.22
CA PRO A 450 -3.79 19.98 -19.33
C PRO A 450 -3.01 18.73 -19.72
N GLU A 451 -1.92 18.87 -20.45
CA GLU A 451 -1.08 17.79 -20.92
C GLU A 451 -0.36 17.04 -19.78
N LYS A 452 -0.16 17.69 -18.62
CA LYS A 452 0.43 17.06 -17.45
C LYS A 452 -0.49 16.02 -16.79
N PHE A 453 -1.82 16.18 -16.92
CA PHE A 453 -2.79 15.38 -16.16
C PHE A 453 -3.14 14.08 -16.90
N LYS A 454 -2.75 12.97 -16.35
CA LYS A 454 -2.90 11.62 -16.89
C LYS A 454 -3.81 10.75 -16.01
N ASN A 455 -4.20 9.60 -16.52
CA ASN A 455 -4.80 8.52 -15.75
C ASN A 455 -3.97 7.26 -15.93
N VAL A 456 -3.60 6.63 -14.83
CA VAL A 456 -3.13 5.23 -14.84
C VAL A 456 -3.88 4.51 -13.74
N THR A 457 -4.90 3.74 -14.12
CA THR A 457 -5.67 2.94 -13.18
C THR A 457 -4.76 1.91 -12.52
N ASN A 458 -4.84 1.80 -11.19
CA ASN A 458 -4.03 0.87 -10.42
C ASN A 458 -4.16 -0.57 -10.91
N GLY A 459 -3.18 -1.38 -10.56
CA GLY A 459 -3.17 -2.81 -10.79
C GLY A 459 -2.52 -3.56 -9.63
N ILE A 460 -2.65 -4.87 -9.66
CA ILE A 460 -2.10 -5.80 -8.67
C ILE A 460 -1.21 -6.84 -9.33
N ASP A 461 -0.24 -7.35 -8.60
CA ASP A 461 0.60 -8.47 -9.01
C ASP A 461 -0.24 -9.76 -9.01
N HIS A 462 -0.76 -10.11 -10.20
CA HIS A 462 -1.62 -11.28 -10.39
C HIS A 462 -0.87 -12.60 -10.18
N ARG A 463 0.46 -12.63 -10.35
CA ARG A 463 1.28 -13.80 -10.04
C ARG A 463 1.21 -14.14 -8.55
N ARG A 464 1.35 -13.15 -7.68
CA ARG A 464 1.18 -13.34 -6.23
C ARG A 464 -0.30 -13.56 -5.87
N TRP A 465 -1.17 -12.61 -6.28
CA TRP A 465 -2.55 -12.52 -5.79
C TRP A 465 -3.54 -13.48 -6.46
N LEU A 466 -3.10 -14.26 -7.45
CA LEU A 466 -3.87 -15.37 -8.04
C LEU A 466 -3.05 -16.66 -8.00
N ALA A 467 -1.95 -16.75 -8.77
CA ALA A 467 -1.24 -18.02 -8.97
C ALA A 467 -0.62 -18.57 -7.67
N GLN A 468 0.10 -17.74 -6.91
CA GLN A 468 0.82 -18.21 -5.71
C GLN A 468 -0.12 -18.51 -4.54
N ILE A 469 -1.09 -17.61 -4.27
CA ILE A 469 -1.94 -17.74 -3.08
C ILE A 469 -3.12 -18.69 -3.27
N ASN A 470 -3.46 -19.05 -4.53
CA ASN A 470 -4.61 -19.90 -4.85
C ASN A 470 -4.22 -20.98 -5.89
N PRO A 471 -3.32 -21.91 -5.52
CA PRO A 471 -2.79 -22.90 -6.46
C PRO A 471 -3.86 -23.80 -7.08
N ARG A 472 -4.96 -24.10 -6.38
CA ARG A 472 -6.08 -24.85 -6.94
C ARG A 472 -6.81 -24.08 -8.04
N LEU A 473 -6.94 -22.76 -7.88
CA LEU A 473 -7.53 -21.89 -8.90
C LEU A 473 -6.56 -21.71 -10.06
N ASP A 474 -5.26 -21.56 -9.78
CA ASP A 474 -4.22 -21.47 -10.81
C ASP A 474 -4.24 -22.71 -11.72
N GLU A 475 -4.35 -23.92 -11.15
CA GLU A 475 -4.47 -25.15 -11.90
C GLU A 475 -5.69 -25.14 -12.85
N LEU A 476 -6.85 -24.73 -12.34
CA LEU A 476 -8.07 -24.59 -13.16
C LEU A 476 -7.89 -23.54 -14.25
N VAL A 477 -7.35 -22.36 -13.93
CA VAL A 477 -7.08 -21.28 -14.90
C VAL A 477 -6.15 -21.76 -16.02
N ARG A 478 -5.04 -22.44 -15.68
CA ARG A 478 -4.11 -23.03 -16.67
C ARG A 478 -4.81 -24.03 -17.58
N ALA A 479 -5.65 -24.88 -17.01
CA ALA A 479 -6.40 -25.87 -17.79
C ALA A 479 -7.37 -25.20 -18.79
N LEU A 480 -8.07 -24.15 -18.39
CA LEU A 480 -9.07 -23.45 -19.21
C LEU A 480 -8.45 -22.45 -20.20
N ALA A 481 -7.39 -21.77 -19.80
CA ALA A 481 -6.70 -20.79 -20.65
C ALA A 481 -5.72 -21.42 -21.65
N GLY A 482 -5.40 -22.72 -21.49
CA GLY A 482 -4.49 -23.45 -22.35
C GLY A 482 -3.01 -23.32 -21.98
N GLY A 483 -2.70 -23.07 -20.69
CA GLY A 483 -1.34 -22.98 -20.16
C GLY A 483 -1.13 -21.80 -19.22
N ASP A 484 0.11 -21.43 -19.02
CA ASP A 484 0.56 -20.38 -18.08
C ASP A 484 0.72 -19.00 -18.75
N GLU A 485 0.26 -18.83 -19.97
CA GLU A 485 0.33 -17.57 -20.74
C GLU A 485 -0.16 -16.37 -19.93
N TYR A 486 -1.22 -16.54 -19.12
CA TYR A 486 -1.81 -15.46 -18.33
C TYR A 486 -0.85 -14.87 -17.28
N LEU A 487 0.23 -15.55 -16.91
CA LEU A 487 1.23 -15.04 -15.95
C LEU A 487 2.07 -13.88 -16.53
N LEU A 488 2.20 -13.82 -17.86
CA LEU A 488 2.85 -12.71 -18.59
C LEU A 488 1.84 -11.87 -19.39
N HIS A 489 0.71 -12.47 -19.77
CA HIS A 489 -0.34 -11.87 -20.60
C HIS A 489 -1.69 -12.02 -19.89
N PRO A 490 -1.96 -11.20 -18.84
CA PRO A 490 -3.14 -11.36 -17.98
C PRO A 490 -4.47 -11.22 -18.71
N GLU A 491 -4.50 -10.63 -19.92
CA GLU A 491 -5.66 -10.61 -20.80
C GLU A 491 -6.10 -12.01 -21.25
N ALA A 492 -5.24 -13.00 -21.17
CA ALA A 492 -5.58 -14.40 -21.46
C ALA A 492 -6.62 -14.99 -20.48
N LEU A 493 -6.80 -14.39 -19.27
CA LEU A 493 -7.87 -14.76 -18.36
C LEU A 493 -9.25 -14.65 -19.01
N LYS A 494 -9.44 -13.78 -20.00
CA LYS A 494 -10.69 -13.63 -20.72
C LYS A 494 -11.15 -14.92 -21.44
N LYS A 495 -10.23 -15.84 -21.75
CA LYS A 495 -10.57 -17.15 -22.33
C LYS A 495 -11.53 -17.96 -21.44
N LEU A 496 -11.55 -17.71 -20.12
CA LEU A 496 -12.43 -18.38 -19.18
C LEU A 496 -13.92 -18.05 -19.42
N GLU A 497 -14.25 -16.94 -20.07
CA GLU A 497 -15.66 -16.60 -20.39
C GLU A 497 -16.36 -17.68 -21.21
N ALA A 498 -15.63 -18.42 -22.05
CA ALA A 498 -16.19 -19.50 -22.84
C ALA A 498 -16.79 -20.64 -22.02
N TYR A 499 -16.45 -20.72 -20.74
CA TYR A 499 -16.91 -21.77 -19.81
C TYR A 499 -17.96 -21.28 -18.81
N ALA A 500 -18.51 -20.07 -19.01
CA ALA A 500 -19.46 -19.47 -18.08
C ALA A 500 -20.76 -20.28 -17.89
N ASP A 501 -21.11 -21.13 -18.87
CA ASP A 501 -22.29 -22.00 -18.84
C ASP A 501 -21.90 -23.50 -18.75
N ASP A 502 -20.62 -23.82 -18.49
CA ASP A 502 -20.16 -25.20 -18.29
C ASP A 502 -20.35 -25.61 -16.82
N THR A 503 -21.38 -26.42 -16.57
CA THR A 503 -21.74 -26.88 -15.22
C THR A 503 -20.59 -27.65 -14.52
N ALA A 504 -19.73 -28.37 -15.26
CA ALA A 504 -18.63 -29.10 -14.67
C ALA A 504 -17.53 -28.13 -14.17
N VAL A 505 -17.21 -27.09 -14.95
CA VAL A 505 -16.29 -26.01 -14.56
C VAL A 505 -16.84 -25.22 -13.37
N LEU A 506 -18.13 -24.84 -13.40
CA LEU A 506 -18.78 -24.11 -12.30
C LEU A 506 -18.77 -24.89 -10.99
N ASN A 507 -19.06 -26.21 -11.04
CA ASN A 507 -18.98 -27.08 -9.87
C ASN A 507 -17.55 -27.18 -9.36
N ARG A 508 -16.55 -27.34 -10.24
CA ARG A 508 -15.13 -27.38 -9.85
C ARG A 508 -14.69 -26.10 -9.17
N LEU A 509 -15.13 -24.94 -9.65
CA LEU A 509 -14.87 -23.64 -9.02
C LEU A 509 -15.46 -23.58 -7.58
N GLY A 510 -16.68 -24.06 -7.40
CA GLY A 510 -17.30 -24.17 -6.07
C GLY A 510 -16.53 -25.09 -5.11
N GLU A 511 -16.05 -26.24 -5.60
CA GLU A 511 -15.20 -27.16 -4.82
C GLU A 511 -13.88 -26.51 -4.40
N ILE A 512 -13.22 -25.75 -5.28
CA ILE A 512 -12.00 -25.00 -5.00
C ILE A 512 -12.27 -23.98 -3.89
N LYS A 513 -13.35 -23.19 -4.01
CA LYS A 513 -13.74 -22.21 -2.98
C LYS A 513 -13.97 -22.88 -1.62
N ARG A 514 -14.68 -24.00 -1.62
CA ARG A 514 -14.95 -24.80 -0.40
C ARG A 514 -13.65 -25.26 0.25
N ALA A 515 -12.70 -25.79 -0.53
CA ALA A 515 -11.42 -26.26 -0.01
C ALA A 515 -10.61 -25.08 0.58
N ASN A 516 -10.58 -23.94 -0.09
CA ASN A 516 -9.88 -22.75 0.41
C ASN A 516 -10.50 -22.20 1.71
N LYS A 517 -11.83 -22.29 1.88
CA LYS A 517 -12.51 -21.92 3.14
C LYS A 517 -12.08 -22.83 4.29
N LEU A 518 -11.98 -24.14 4.04
CA LEU A 518 -11.52 -25.12 5.05
C LEU A 518 -10.07 -24.84 5.47
N ASP A 519 -9.18 -24.55 4.51
CA ASP A 519 -7.79 -24.22 4.80
C ASP A 519 -7.67 -22.93 5.62
N PHE A 520 -8.42 -21.89 5.25
CA PHE A 520 -8.44 -20.63 5.99
C PHE A 520 -9.02 -20.80 7.41
N ALA A 521 -10.10 -21.60 7.57
CA ALA A 521 -10.67 -21.89 8.89
C ALA A 521 -9.66 -22.64 9.79
N ALA A 522 -8.92 -23.58 9.24
CA ALA A 522 -7.84 -24.29 9.95
C ALA A 522 -6.71 -23.32 10.34
N TYR A 523 -6.30 -22.43 9.44
CA TYR A 523 -5.28 -21.40 9.72
C TYR A 523 -5.71 -20.46 10.85
N VAL A 524 -6.92 -19.91 10.81
CA VAL A 524 -7.46 -19.02 11.84
C VAL A 524 -7.59 -19.74 13.19
N LYS A 525 -8.03 -20.99 13.19
CA LYS A 525 -8.08 -21.81 14.41
C LYS A 525 -6.70 -22.03 15.02
N LYS A 526 -5.68 -22.32 14.17
CA LYS A 526 -4.28 -22.51 14.60
C LYS A 526 -3.67 -21.22 15.17
N THR A 527 -3.91 -20.08 14.50
CA THR A 527 -3.19 -18.82 14.79
C THR A 527 -3.91 -17.91 15.79
N GLN A 528 -5.25 -17.93 15.82
CA GLN A 528 -6.08 -17.03 16.64
C GLN A 528 -7.08 -17.78 17.55
N GLY A 529 -7.15 -19.11 17.49
CA GLY A 529 -8.06 -19.90 18.32
C GLY A 529 -9.55 -19.79 17.95
N ILE A 530 -9.88 -19.18 16.82
CA ILE A 530 -11.26 -18.91 16.40
C ILE A 530 -11.75 -20.05 15.49
N VAL A 531 -12.96 -20.55 15.75
CA VAL A 531 -13.61 -21.56 14.91
C VAL A 531 -14.62 -20.86 13.99
N LEU A 532 -14.45 -21.03 12.68
CA LEU A 532 -15.32 -20.46 11.67
C LEU A 532 -16.35 -21.48 11.17
N ASN A 533 -17.60 -21.04 10.95
CA ASN A 533 -18.62 -21.82 10.25
C ASN A 533 -18.33 -21.85 8.74
N THR A 534 -17.73 -22.93 8.26
CA THR A 534 -17.34 -23.04 6.83
C THR A 534 -18.50 -23.30 5.88
N ASP A 535 -19.71 -23.55 6.37
CA ASP A 535 -20.92 -23.68 5.56
C ASP A 535 -21.61 -22.33 5.31
N ALA A 536 -21.22 -21.31 6.06
CA ALA A 536 -21.68 -19.94 5.92
C ALA A 536 -20.97 -19.17 4.80
N ILE A 537 -21.57 -18.12 4.27
CA ILE A 537 -20.90 -17.15 3.37
C ILE A 537 -19.76 -16.47 4.13
N PHE A 538 -18.57 -16.45 3.55
CA PHE A 538 -17.48 -15.62 4.05
C PHE A 538 -17.59 -14.21 3.45
N ASP A 539 -18.14 -13.30 4.25
CA ASP A 539 -18.39 -11.89 3.93
C ASP A 539 -17.27 -11.04 4.53
N VAL A 540 -16.45 -10.40 3.69
CA VAL A 540 -15.13 -9.91 4.07
C VAL A 540 -15.00 -8.42 3.87
N GLN A 541 -14.61 -7.70 4.94
CA GLN A 541 -14.18 -6.31 4.88
C GLN A 541 -12.82 -6.15 5.54
N VAL A 542 -11.75 -6.28 4.76
CA VAL A 542 -10.36 -6.16 5.23
C VAL A 542 -9.66 -5.01 4.52
N LYS A 543 -9.44 -3.95 5.28
CA LYS A 543 -8.79 -2.72 4.84
C LYS A 543 -8.47 -1.83 6.05
N ARG A 544 -7.56 -0.85 5.88
CA ARG A 544 -7.29 0.16 6.92
C ARG A 544 -8.61 0.73 7.44
N LEU A 545 -8.75 0.85 8.76
CA LEU A 545 -9.95 1.44 9.32
C LEU A 545 -9.96 2.95 9.15
N HIS A 546 -10.99 3.43 8.47
CA HIS A 546 -11.24 4.85 8.26
C HIS A 546 -12.75 5.08 8.06
N GLU A 547 -13.26 6.22 8.56
CA GLU A 547 -14.70 6.49 8.51
C GLU A 547 -15.27 6.47 7.09
N TYR A 548 -14.55 6.97 6.07
CA TYR A 548 -15.04 6.98 4.67
C TYR A 548 -15.16 5.58 4.05
N LYS A 549 -14.39 4.59 4.57
CA LYS A 549 -14.47 3.17 4.13
C LYS A 549 -15.69 2.44 4.70
N ARG A 550 -16.35 3.09 5.63
CA ARG A 550 -17.67 2.74 6.19
C ARG A 550 -17.77 1.35 6.83
N GLN A 551 -16.73 0.90 7.54
CA GLN A 551 -16.85 -0.31 8.37
C GLN A 551 -18.03 -0.19 9.37
N LEU A 552 -18.33 1.04 9.81
CA LEU A 552 -19.50 1.30 10.65
C LEU A 552 -20.81 1.00 9.92
N LEU A 553 -20.94 1.26 8.62
CA LEU A 553 -22.13 0.91 7.85
C LEU A 553 -22.34 -0.62 7.78
N ASN A 554 -21.26 -1.38 7.60
CA ASN A 554 -21.34 -2.84 7.67
C ASN A 554 -21.74 -3.33 9.07
N ALA A 555 -21.16 -2.74 10.12
CA ALA A 555 -21.55 -3.03 11.51
C ALA A 555 -23.05 -2.73 11.77
N MET A 556 -23.57 -1.63 11.23
CA MET A 556 -24.99 -1.30 11.31
C MET A 556 -25.87 -2.34 10.58
N HIS A 557 -25.44 -2.84 9.42
CA HIS A 557 -26.14 -3.91 8.71
C HIS A 557 -26.15 -5.22 9.51
N ILE A 558 -25.04 -5.59 10.14
CA ILE A 558 -24.96 -6.77 11.01
C ILE A 558 -25.93 -6.64 12.18
N LEU A 559 -26.01 -5.46 12.81
CA LEU A 559 -26.99 -5.19 13.88
C LEU A 559 -28.43 -5.30 13.38
N TYR A 560 -28.71 -4.83 12.17
CA TYR A 560 -30.03 -5.01 11.55
C TYR A 560 -30.37 -6.50 11.38
N LEU A 561 -29.46 -7.32 10.88
CA LEU A 561 -29.65 -8.77 10.75
C LEU A 561 -29.88 -9.43 12.12
N TYR A 562 -29.08 -9.04 13.12
CA TYR A 562 -29.22 -9.53 14.49
C TYR A 562 -30.60 -9.21 15.07
N GLN A 563 -31.10 -7.97 14.93
CA GLN A 563 -32.44 -7.58 15.37
C GLN A 563 -33.55 -8.33 14.64
N GLN A 564 -33.37 -8.61 13.34
CA GLN A 564 -34.32 -9.42 12.58
C GLN A 564 -34.43 -10.84 13.15
N LEU A 565 -33.28 -11.45 13.55
CA LEU A 565 -33.26 -12.77 14.19
C LEU A 565 -33.83 -12.75 15.60
N GLN A 566 -33.63 -11.66 16.38
CA GLN A 566 -34.24 -11.50 17.70
C GLN A 566 -35.76 -11.41 17.61
N ASN A 567 -36.29 -10.70 16.61
CA ASN A 567 -37.73 -10.51 16.41
C ASN A 567 -38.37 -11.79 15.84
N ASP A 568 -37.67 -12.55 15.00
CA ASP A 568 -38.13 -13.79 14.40
C ASP A 568 -36.98 -14.83 14.38
N PRO A 569 -36.82 -15.58 15.49
CA PRO A 569 -35.79 -16.63 15.59
C PRO A 569 -35.92 -17.74 14.55
N GLY A 570 -37.14 -17.94 14.00
CA GLY A 570 -37.43 -18.90 12.94
C GLY A 570 -37.08 -18.44 11.51
N ARG A 571 -36.74 -17.19 11.35
CA ARG A 571 -36.45 -16.57 10.04
C ARG A 571 -35.43 -17.38 9.26
N ALA A 572 -35.78 -17.73 8.02
CA ALA A 572 -34.87 -18.31 7.07
C ALA A 572 -33.82 -17.26 6.66
N MET A 573 -32.56 -17.58 6.85
CA MET A 573 -31.42 -16.74 6.53
C MET A 573 -30.30 -17.60 6.01
N GLN A 574 -29.64 -17.14 4.92
CA GLN A 574 -28.40 -17.75 4.47
C GLN A 574 -27.31 -17.54 5.55
N PRO A 575 -26.68 -18.60 6.08
CA PRO A 575 -25.65 -18.43 7.09
C PRO A 575 -24.51 -17.51 6.64
N ARG A 576 -24.03 -16.65 7.54
CA ARG A 576 -22.95 -15.69 7.26
C ARG A 576 -21.92 -15.61 8.36
N VAL A 577 -20.65 -15.54 7.95
CA VAL A 577 -19.52 -15.15 8.79
C VAL A 577 -18.99 -13.80 8.26
N PHE A 578 -19.18 -12.74 9.03
CA PHE A 578 -18.60 -11.43 8.74
C PHE A 578 -17.18 -11.37 9.27
N LEU A 579 -16.21 -11.21 8.36
CA LEU A 579 -14.78 -11.18 8.63
C LEU A 579 -14.24 -9.77 8.48
N PHE A 580 -13.89 -9.14 9.60
CA PHE A 580 -13.21 -7.86 9.62
C PHE A 580 -11.70 -8.04 9.84
N GLY A 581 -10.91 -7.20 9.22
CA GLY A 581 -9.48 -7.08 9.50
C GLY A 581 -9.04 -5.66 9.19
N ALA A 582 -8.59 -4.93 10.22
CA ALA A 582 -8.29 -3.52 10.08
C ALA A 582 -7.30 -3.04 11.14
N LYS A 583 -6.35 -2.20 10.75
CA LYS A 583 -5.55 -1.41 11.68
C LYS A 583 -6.03 0.05 11.63
N ALA A 584 -6.25 0.65 12.80
CA ALA A 584 -6.50 2.08 12.94
C ALA A 584 -5.18 2.81 13.19
N ALA A 585 -5.02 4.03 12.67
CA ALA A 585 -3.88 4.87 13.04
C ALA A 585 -3.88 5.12 14.56
N PRO A 586 -2.72 5.13 15.24
CA PRO A 586 -2.66 5.21 16.70
C PRO A 586 -3.44 6.38 17.32
N GLY A 587 -3.38 7.56 16.71
CA GLY A 587 -4.09 8.77 17.14
C GLY A 587 -5.55 8.89 16.65
N TYR A 588 -6.09 7.93 15.89
CA TYR A 588 -7.44 8.02 15.31
C TYR A 588 -8.49 7.41 16.26
N ALA A 589 -8.91 8.18 17.24
CA ALA A 589 -9.82 7.74 18.32
C ALA A 589 -11.14 7.13 17.79
N VAL A 590 -11.81 7.77 16.82
CA VAL A 590 -13.07 7.27 16.25
C VAL A 590 -12.87 5.91 15.56
N ALA A 591 -11.78 5.73 14.82
CA ALA A 591 -11.46 4.46 14.20
C ALA A 591 -11.24 3.34 15.22
N LYS A 592 -10.49 3.61 16.31
CA LYS A 592 -10.32 2.67 17.42
C LYS A 592 -11.65 2.35 18.11
N ARG A 593 -12.53 3.35 18.21
CA ARG A 593 -13.88 3.17 18.77
C ARG A 593 -14.74 2.24 17.93
N ILE A 594 -14.61 2.30 16.59
CA ILE A 594 -15.31 1.38 15.67
C ILE A 594 -14.76 -0.04 15.79
N ILE A 595 -13.45 -0.23 15.95
CA ILE A 595 -12.87 -1.55 16.24
C ILE A 595 -13.48 -2.14 17.52
N ARG A 596 -13.59 -1.35 18.58
CA ARG A 596 -14.20 -1.79 19.83
C ARG A 596 -15.65 -2.16 19.65
N LEU A 597 -16.44 -1.37 18.91
CA LEU A 597 -17.82 -1.68 18.57
C LEU A 597 -17.96 -3.05 17.88
N ILE A 598 -17.16 -3.31 16.86
CA ILE A 598 -17.18 -4.59 16.13
C ILE A 598 -16.91 -5.76 17.10
N ASN A 599 -15.96 -5.61 18.02
CA ASN A 599 -15.66 -6.64 19.01
C ASN A 599 -16.75 -6.81 20.07
N SER A 600 -17.40 -5.73 20.54
CA SER A 600 -18.57 -5.80 21.43
C SER A 600 -19.74 -6.52 20.76
N MET A 601 -20.01 -6.20 19.48
CA MET A 601 -21.01 -6.90 18.68
C MET A 601 -20.70 -8.38 18.53
N ALA A 602 -19.44 -8.70 18.20
CA ALA A 602 -18.99 -10.08 18.03
C ALA A 602 -19.18 -10.90 19.33
N ALA A 603 -18.84 -10.31 20.48
CA ALA A 603 -19.01 -10.97 21.77
C ALA A 603 -20.48 -11.28 22.08
N GLU A 604 -21.40 -10.36 21.81
CA GLU A 604 -22.84 -10.56 22.03
C GLU A 604 -23.45 -11.53 21.03
N ILE A 605 -23.24 -11.31 19.73
CA ILE A 605 -23.85 -12.09 18.65
C ILE A 605 -23.37 -13.54 18.67
N ASN A 606 -22.07 -13.76 18.83
CA ASN A 606 -21.49 -15.12 18.81
C ASN A 606 -21.86 -15.94 20.05
N ALA A 607 -22.23 -15.28 21.16
CA ALA A 607 -22.70 -15.95 22.37
C ALA A 607 -24.21 -16.27 22.34
N ASP A 608 -24.98 -15.63 21.44
CA ASP A 608 -26.43 -15.80 21.37
C ASP A 608 -26.80 -17.11 20.67
N PRO A 609 -27.56 -18.03 21.33
CA PRO A 609 -27.99 -19.28 20.73
C PRO A 609 -28.84 -19.13 19.46
N ILE A 610 -29.56 -18.02 19.30
CA ILE A 610 -30.38 -17.73 18.10
C ILE A 610 -29.51 -17.54 16.86
N CYS A 611 -28.31 -17.03 17.06
CA CYS A 611 -27.34 -16.74 15.99
C CYS A 611 -26.44 -17.91 15.62
N ARG A 612 -26.33 -18.95 16.46
CA ARG A 612 -25.30 -20.01 16.41
C ARG A 612 -24.94 -20.50 15.00
N ASP A 613 -25.92 -20.86 14.19
CA ASP A 613 -25.70 -21.43 12.84
C ASP A 613 -26.07 -20.45 11.73
N LYS A 614 -26.38 -19.19 12.06
CA LYS A 614 -26.90 -18.20 11.12
C LYS A 614 -25.99 -16.99 10.95
N LEU A 615 -25.41 -16.49 12.04
CA LEU A 615 -24.70 -15.24 12.07
C LEU A 615 -23.48 -15.33 12.99
N GLN A 616 -22.30 -15.09 12.44
CA GLN A 616 -21.03 -15.03 13.18
C GLN A 616 -20.29 -13.75 12.79
N VAL A 617 -19.69 -13.07 13.76
CA VAL A 617 -18.86 -11.88 13.55
C VAL A 617 -17.46 -12.12 14.09
N VAL A 618 -16.46 -11.86 13.27
CA VAL A 618 -15.05 -12.09 13.63
C VAL A 618 -14.19 -10.89 13.25
N PHE A 619 -13.42 -10.39 14.20
CA PHE A 619 -12.36 -9.41 13.95
C PHE A 619 -11.01 -10.13 13.96
N LEU A 620 -10.35 -10.19 12.80
CA LEU A 620 -9.06 -10.82 12.62
C LEU A 620 -7.95 -9.88 13.09
N GLU A 621 -7.17 -10.31 14.08
CA GLU A 621 -6.05 -9.53 14.59
C GLU A 621 -4.93 -9.36 13.56
N ASN A 622 -4.29 -8.22 13.62
CA ASN A 622 -3.04 -7.95 12.91
C ASN A 622 -3.13 -8.22 11.41
N TYR A 623 -4.16 -7.69 10.75
CA TYR A 623 -4.31 -7.82 9.30
C TYR A 623 -3.05 -7.31 8.59
N ARG A 624 -2.46 -8.17 7.76
CA ARG A 624 -1.23 -7.98 7.02
C ARG A 624 -1.24 -8.81 5.73
N VAL A 625 -0.19 -8.72 4.91
CA VAL A 625 -0.12 -9.42 3.60
C VAL A 625 -0.27 -10.93 3.76
N SER A 626 0.47 -11.56 4.67
CA SER A 626 0.39 -13.02 4.88
C SER A 626 -1.01 -13.49 5.29
N LEU A 627 -1.72 -12.74 6.14
CA LEU A 627 -3.12 -13.04 6.47
C LEU A 627 -4.05 -12.86 5.26
N ALA A 628 -3.82 -11.82 4.45
CA ALA A 628 -4.58 -11.57 3.23
C ALA A 628 -4.41 -12.70 2.20
N GLU A 629 -3.21 -13.24 2.09
CA GLU A 629 -2.88 -14.37 1.19
C GLU A 629 -3.69 -15.63 1.51
N HIS A 630 -3.97 -15.90 2.77
CA HIS A 630 -4.85 -17.00 3.18
C HIS A 630 -6.34 -16.68 3.05
N LEU A 631 -6.73 -15.43 3.32
CA LEU A 631 -8.13 -15.01 3.37
C LEU A 631 -8.74 -14.85 1.98
N MET A 632 -8.04 -14.22 1.04
CA MET A 632 -8.61 -13.85 -0.26
C MET A 632 -9.09 -15.04 -1.08
N PRO A 633 -8.37 -16.17 -1.16
CA PRO A 633 -8.86 -17.38 -1.83
C PRO A 633 -10.15 -17.95 -1.22
N ALA A 634 -10.32 -17.77 0.10
CA ALA A 634 -11.46 -18.28 0.87
C ALA A 634 -12.71 -17.37 0.82
N SER A 635 -12.54 -16.11 0.39
CA SER A 635 -13.59 -15.09 0.44
C SER A 635 -14.62 -15.29 -0.65
N GLU A 636 -15.90 -15.10 -0.31
CA GLU A 636 -17.03 -15.17 -1.24
C GLU A 636 -17.61 -13.80 -1.56
N VAL A 637 -17.63 -12.91 -0.56
CA VAL A 637 -18.13 -11.54 -0.69
C VAL A 637 -17.05 -10.55 -0.29
N SER A 638 -16.87 -9.52 -1.12
CA SER A 638 -15.93 -8.43 -0.93
C SER A 638 -16.68 -7.13 -0.68
N GLN A 639 -16.53 -6.55 0.51
CA GLN A 639 -17.18 -5.29 0.90
C GLN A 639 -16.32 -4.09 0.46
N GLN A 640 -16.78 -3.40 -0.59
CA GLN A 640 -16.13 -2.23 -1.19
C GLN A 640 -17.09 -1.02 -1.14
N ILE A 641 -17.43 -0.64 0.09
CA ILE A 641 -18.59 0.20 0.43
C ILE A 641 -18.22 1.63 0.83
N SER A 642 -17.10 2.17 0.34
CA SER A 642 -16.73 3.58 0.59
C SER A 642 -17.81 4.55 0.15
N THR A 643 -17.85 5.73 0.77
CA THR A 643 -18.72 6.81 0.28
C THR A 643 -18.25 7.22 -1.12
N ALA A 644 -19.15 7.28 -2.09
CA ALA A 644 -18.80 7.59 -3.47
C ALA A 644 -18.04 8.93 -3.59
N GLY A 645 -16.95 8.93 -4.36
CA GLY A 645 -16.03 10.05 -4.52
C GLY A 645 -15.02 10.20 -3.38
N LYS A 646 -14.77 9.15 -2.56
CA LYS A 646 -13.82 9.20 -1.43
C LYS A 646 -12.66 8.20 -1.54
N GLU A 647 -12.85 7.05 -2.16
CA GLU A 647 -11.77 6.11 -2.45
C GLU A 647 -11.13 6.44 -3.80
N ALA A 648 -9.85 6.76 -3.85
CA ALA A 648 -9.17 7.11 -5.09
C ALA A 648 -9.15 5.94 -6.09
N SER A 649 -8.93 4.72 -5.64
CA SER A 649 -8.94 3.51 -6.47
C SER A 649 -9.41 2.29 -5.67
N GLY A 650 -8.70 1.94 -4.60
CA GLY A 650 -8.73 0.61 -4.02
C GLY A 650 -7.92 -0.39 -4.86
N THR A 651 -7.33 -1.38 -4.18
CA THR A 651 -6.65 -2.52 -4.82
C THR A 651 -7.09 -3.85 -4.20
N GLY A 652 -7.70 -3.82 -3.02
CA GLY A 652 -8.32 -5.00 -2.41
C GLY A 652 -9.44 -5.55 -3.26
N ASN A 653 -10.30 -4.69 -3.82
CA ASN A 653 -11.36 -5.06 -4.76
C ASN A 653 -10.84 -5.90 -5.94
N MET A 654 -9.71 -5.51 -6.55
CA MET A 654 -9.08 -6.23 -7.67
C MET A 654 -8.61 -7.64 -7.26
N LYS A 655 -8.03 -7.78 -6.06
CA LYS A 655 -7.54 -9.06 -5.52
C LYS A 655 -8.68 -10.03 -5.25
N PHE A 656 -9.76 -9.55 -4.66
CA PHE A 656 -10.98 -10.33 -4.43
C PHE A 656 -11.62 -10.75 -5.74
N MET A 657 -11.74 -9.83 -6.71
CA MET A 657 -12.24 -10.13 -8.06
C MET A 657 -11.46 -11.25 -8.73
N MET A 658 -10.12 -11.20 -8.70
CA MET A 658 -9.25 -12.24 -9.27
C MET A 658 -9.40 -13.59 -8.58
N ASN A 659 -9.84 -13.63 -7.32
CA ASN A 659 -10.11 -14.86 -6.57
C ASN A 659 -11.59 -15.27 -6.61
N GLY A 660 -12.40 -14.64 -7.45
CA GLY A 660 -13.80 -14.99 -7.68
C GLY A 660 -14.75 -14.61 -6.54
N ALA A 661 -14.34 -13.68 -5.66
CA ALA A 661 -15.25 -13.09 -4.69
C ALA A 661 -16.12 -12.01 -5.37
N LEU A 662 -17.42 -11.99 -5.08
CA LEU A 662 -18.33 -11.00 -5.65
C LEU A 662 -18.33 -9.72 -4.81
N THR A 663 -18.34 -8.58 -5.48
CA THR A 663 -18.30 -7.27 -4.81
C THR A 663 -19.69 -6.78 -4.45
N VAL A 664 -19.91 -6.48 -3.17
CA VAL A 664 -20.94 -5.55 -2.72
C VAL A 664 -20.28 -4.18 -2.56
N GLY A 665 -20.75 -3.17 -3.27
CA GLY A 665 -20.02 -1.91 -3.29
C GLY A 665 -20.78 -0.73 -3.86
N THR A 666 -20.13 0.41 -3.78
CA THR A 666 -20.54 1.67 -4.39
C THR A 666 -19.77 1.92 -5.69
N LEU A 667 -20.28 2.78 -6.55
CA LEU A 667 -19.55 3.28 -7.73
C LEU A 667 -18.54 4.36 -7.29
N ASP A 668 -17.42 3.86 -6.74
CA ASP A 668 -16.31 4.67 -6.22
C ASP A 668 -14.96 4.04 -6.59
N GLY A 669 -13.96 4.87 -6.83
CA GLY A 669 -12.62 4.42 -7.21
C GLY A 669 -12.66 3.45 -8.40
N ALA A 670 -11.86 2.39 -8.33
CA ALA A 670 -11.78 1.37 -9.37
C ALA A 670 -13.02 0.45 -9.46
N ASN A 671 -13.97 0.53 -8.53
CA ASN A 671 -15.24 -0.16 -8.69
C ASN A 671 -16.01 0.29 -9.93
N VAL A 672 -15.76 1.53 -10.41
CA VAL A 672 -16.36 2.05 -11.65
C VAL A 672 -15.85 1.24 -12.84
N GLU A 673 -14.54 1.08 -12.98
CA GLU A 673 -13.96 0.27 -14.06
C GLU A 673 -14.27 -1.24 -13.89
N MET A 674 -14.38 -1.73 -12.65
CA MET A 674 -14.88 -3.09 -12.42
C MET A 674 -16.30 -3.27 -12.94
N HIS A 675 -17.20 -2.32 -12.68
CA HIS A 675 -18.56 -2.32 -13.18
C HIS A 675 -18.61 -2.24 -14.72
N GLU A 676 -17.77 -1.41 -15.33
CA GLU A 676 -17.70 -1.30 -16.79
C GLU A 676 -17.39 -2.64 -17.47
N VAL A 677 -16.55 -3.47 -16.88
CA VAL A 677 -16.19 -4.78 -17.45
C VAL A 677 -17.11 -5.90 -16.99
N LEU A 678 -17.74 -5.81 -15.84
CA LEU A 678 -18.59 -6.85 -15.25
C LEU A 678 -20.08 -6.66 -15.57
N GLY A 679 -20.55 -5.41 -15.68
CA GLY A 679 -21.97 -5.06 -15.78
C GLY A 679 -22.71 -5.20 -14.45
N ASP A 680 -23.97 -4.73 -14.44
CA ASP A 680 -24.85 -4.72 -13.25
C ASP A 680 -25.11 -6.13 -12.67
N GLU A 681 -25.07 -7.15 -13.50
CA GLU A 681 -25.43 -8.50 -13.10
C GLU A 681 -24.38 -9.21 -12.27
N ASN A 682 -23.10 -8.78 -12.35
CA ASN A 682 -21.97 -9.47 -11.74
C ASN A 682 -21.36 -8.72 -10.53
N MET A 683 -22.07 -7.67 -10.07
CA MET A 683 -21.78 -6.91 -8.85
C MET A 683 -23.08 -6.57 -8.12
N PHE A 684 -23.00 -6.29 -6.83
CA PHE A 684 -24.15 -5.85 -6.01
C PHE A 684 -23.98 -4.39 -5.63
N LEU A 685 -24.41 -3.49 -6.51
CA LEU A 685 -24.22 -2.05 -6.34
C LEU A 685 -25.34 -1.42 -5.50
N PHE A 686 -24.97 -0.36 -4.76
CA PHE A 686 -25.88 0.44 -3.95
C PHE A 686 -25.34 1.86 -3.74
N GLY A 687 -26.18 2.69 -3.14
CA GLY A 687 -25.81 4.01 -2.59
C GLY A 687 -25.78 5.12 -3.63
N LEU A 688 -25.45 6.32 -3.16
CA LEU A 688 -25.35 7.53 -3.96
C LEU A 688 -24.14 7.49 -4.90
N HIS A 689 -24.25 8.18 -6.03
CA HIS A 689 -23.13 8.53 -6.89
C HIS A 689 -22.34 9.74 -6.34
N ALA A 690 -21.13 9.96 -6.81
CA ALA A 690 -20.25 11.02 -6.29
C ALA A 690 -20.85 12.43 -6.43
N ASP A 691 -21.45 12.73 -7.55
CA ASP A 691 -22.16 14.01 -7.81
C ASP A 691 -23.41 14.18 -6.93
N GLU A 692 -24.10 13.10 -6.64
CA GLU A 692 -25.26 13.10 -5.74
C GLU A 692 -24.85 13.39 -4.29
N VAL A 693 -23.70 12.85 -3.83
CA VAL A 693 -23.14 13.17 -2.51
C VAL A 693 -22.85 14.66 -2.40
N VAL A 694 -22.20 15.24 -3.41
CA VAL A 694 -21.89 16.69 -3.45
C VAL A 694 -23.17 17.51 -3.47
N ARG A 695 -24.14 17.13 -4.32
CA ARG A 695 -25.43 17.82 -4.41
C ARG A 695 -26.18 17.80 -3.09
N LEU A 696 -26.31 16.64 -2.45
CA LEU A 696 -27.03 16.46 -1.19
C LEU A 696 -26.40 17.28 -0.05
N LYS A 697 -25.08 17.34 0.04
CA LYS A 697 -24.39 18.20 1.01
C LYS A 697 -24.69 19.69 0.77
N ARG A 698 -24.69 20.12 -0.47
CA ARG A 698 -24.98 21.52 -0.84
C ARG A 698 -26.45 21.91 -0.58
N GLU A 699 -27.39 20.99 -0.79
CA GLU A 699 -28.83 21.21 -0.59
C GLU A 699 -29.26 21.17 0.87
N GLY A 700 -28.40 20.68 1.77
CA GLY A 700 -28.66 20.61 3.22
C GLY A 700 -29.17 19.24 3.68
N TYR A 701 -28.28 18.28 3.77
CA TYR A 701 -28.55 16.94 4.29
C TYR A 701 -28.92 16.96 5.77
N THR A 702 -29.98 16.25 6.15
CA THR A 702 -30.49 16.18 7.53
C THR A 702 -30.64 14.71 7.98
N PRO A 703 -29.64 14.12 8.63
CA PRO A 703 -29.64 12.71 9.06
C PRO A 703 -30.82 12.35 9.97
N GLN A 704 -31.24 13.27 10.84
CA GLN A 704 -32.33 13.07 11.80
C GLN A 704 -33.66 12.75 11.09
N LYS A 705 -33.89 13.25 9.88
CA LYS A 705 -35.11 12.95 9.12
C LYS A 705 -35.19 11.48 8.71
N LEU A 706 -34.02 10.88 8.37
CA LEU A 706 -33.95 9.46 8.03
C LEU A 706 -34.18 8.60 9.28
N TYR A 707 -33.53 8.92 10.38
CA TYR A 707 -33.74 8.26 11.66
C TYR A 707 -35.23 8.30 12.09
N ALA A 708 -35.92 9.41 11.85
CA ALA A 708 -37.33 9.54 12.20
C ALA A 708 -38.28 8.71 11.30
N ARG A 709 -37.91 8.47 10.03
CA ARG A 709 -38.72 7.80 9.02
C ARG A 709 -38.53 6.30 8.92
N ASP A 710 -37.28 5.84 9.07
CA ASP A 710 -36.87 4.44 8.89
C ASP A 710 -36.79 3.77 10.26
N GLU A 711 -37.71 2.83 10.51
CA GLU A 711 -37.79 2.10 11.77
C GLU A 711 -36.60 1.16 11.95
N ASN A 712 -36.13 0.50 10.88
CA ASN A 712 -34.96 -0.39 10.96
C ASN A 712 -33.70 0.40 11.31
N LEU A 713 -33.51 1.54 10.66
CA LEU A 713 -32.38 2.44 10.95
C LEU A 713 -32.45 2.96 12.40
N ARG A 714 -33.67 3.37 12.86
CA ARG A 714 -33.87 3.82 14.24
C ARG A 714 -33.50 2.74 15.25
N CYS A 715 -33.97 1.51 15.06
CA CYS A 715 -33.65 0.38 15.94
C CYS A 715 -32.13 0.14 16.02
N VAL A 716 -31.39 0.20 14.91
CA VAL A 716 -29.95 0.04 14.87
C VAL A 716 -29.23 1.17 15.64
N ILE A 717 -29.61 2.43 15.40
CA ILE A 717 -29.03 3.59 16.11
C ILE A 717 -29.34 3.53 17.61
N ASP A 718 -30.57 3.13 17.99
CA ASP A 718 -30.95 2.99 19.39
C ASP A 718 -30.20 1.85 20.08
N LYS A 719 -29.88 0.75 19.38
CA LYS A 719 -29.01 -0.33 19.89
C LYS A 719 -27.59 0.18 20.18
N LEU A 720 -27.01 1.02 19.34
CA LEU A 720 -25.73 1.66 19.62
C LEU A 720 -25.74 2.48 20.92
N LYS A 721 -26.83 3.19 21.18
CA LYS A 721 -27.00 3.97 22.42
C LYS A 721 -27.19 3.07 23.66
N GLN A 722 -28.01 2.02 23.52
CA GLN A 722 -28.27 1.08 24.61
C GLN A 722 -27.04 0.27 25.01
N GLY A 723 -26.17 -0.03 24.02
CA GLY A 723 -24.93 -0.79 24.21
C GLY A 723 -25.09 -2.29 24.13
N PHE A 724 -24.08 -3.00 24.59
CA PHE A 724 -23.90 -4.44 24.42
C PHE A 724 -23.68 -5.17 25.75
N SER A 725 -23.71 -6.49 25.70
CA SER A 725 -23.58 -7.38 26.88
C SER A 725 -22.27 -7.19 27.68
N ASP A 726 -21.23 -6.62 27.05
CA ASP A 726 -19.98 -6.27 27.71
C ASP A 726 -20.03 -4.94 28.51
N GLY A 727 -21.20 -4.29 28.56
CA GLY A 727 -21.43 -3.03 29.25
C GLY A 727 -20.99 -1.77 28.49
N ASN A 728 -20.45 -1.91 27.26
CA ASN A 728 -20.07 -0.76 26.46
C ASN A 728 -21.26 -0.18 25.70
N THR A 729 -21.36 1.14 25.72
CA THR A 729 -22.32 1.93 24.91
C THR A 729 -21.58 2.68 23.82
N TYR A 730 -22.26 3.01 22.73
CA TYR A 730 -21.70 3.73 21.58
C TYR A 730 -22.56 4.94 21.21
N GLU A 731 -23.04 5.63 22.26
CA GLU A 731 -23.85 6.85 22.12
C GLU A 731 -23.08 7.96 21.41
N ASP A 732 -21.77 8.01 21.59
CA ASP A 732 -20.85 8.92 20.90
C ASP A 732 -20.90 8.74 19.38
N LEU A 733 -20.83 7.49 18.89
CA LEU A 733 -20.95 7.18 17.46
C LEU A 733 -22.36 7.45 16.93
N ALA A 734 -23.41 7.05 17.69
CA ALA A 734 -24.80 7.30 17.32
C ALA A 734 -25.10 8.80 17.22
N SER A 735 -24.65 9.59 18.20
CA SER A 735 -24.83 11.04 18.23
C SER A 735 -24.09 11.72 17.07
N ARG A 736 -22.85 11.28 16.77
CA ARG A 736 -22.07 11.77 15.62
C ARG A 736 -22.82 11.55 14.31
N LEU A 737 -23.36 10.35 14.08
CA LEU A 737 -24.16 10.05 12.89
C LEU A 737 -25.43 10.92 12.78
N LEU A 738 -26.11 11.14 13.90
CA LEU A 738 -27.34 11.96 13.91
C LEU A 738 -27.04 13.46 13.73
N LEU A 739 -25.91 13.95 14.22
CA LEU A 739 -25.53 15.36 14.12
C LEU A 739 -24.88 15.70 12.79
N ASN A 740 -23.95 14.85 12.34
CA ASN A 740 -23.18 15.05 11.12
C ASN A 740 -22.76 13.71 10.52
N ASP A 741 -23.62 13.14 9.68
CA ASP A 741 -23.33 11.93 8.91
C ASP A 741 -22.44 12.28 7.68
N GLU A 742 -21.19 12.63 7.96
CA GLU A 742 -20.19 13.11 6.99
C GLU A 742 -20.07 12.21 5.76
N TYR A 743 -20.20 10.91 5.96
CA TYR A 743 -19.97 9.88 4.95
C TYR A 743 -21.25 9.19 4.47
N MET A 744 -22.44 9.79 4.67
CA MET A 744 -23.72 9.32 4.14
C MET A 744 -24.11 7.90 4.56
N LEU A 745 -23.77 7.46 5.78
CA LEU A 745 -24.09 6.12 6.26
C LEU A 745 -25.59 5.93 6.37
N LEU A 746 -26.30 6.90 6.96
CA LEU A 746 -27.75 6.81 7.18
C LEU A 746 -28.51 6.89 5.85
N GLN A 747 -28.00 7.67 4.90
CA GLN A 747 -28.59 7.82 3.58
C GLN A 747 -28.50 6.53 2.75
N ASP A 748 -27.36 5.86 2.80
CA ASP A 748 -27.12 4.65 2.00
C ASP A 748 -27.57 3.36 2.70
N PHE A 749 -27.96 3.40 3.97
CA PHE A 749 -28.26 2.22 4.80
C PHE A 749 -29.31 1.30 4.17
N ALA A 750 -30.46 1.85 3.76
CA ALA A 750 -31.56 1.03 3.21
C ALA A 750 -31.17 0.37 1.87
N SER A 751 -30.47 1.11 0.99
CA SER A 751 -29.98 0.57 -0.29
C SER A 751 -28.88 -0.48 -0.10
N TYR A 752 -28.02 -0.31 0.91
CA TYR A 752 -27.02 -1.30 1.30
C TYR A 752 -27.68 -2.60 1.78
N CYS A 753 -28.65 -2.52 2.70
CA CYS A 753 -29.39 -3.70 3.15
C CYS A 753 -30.10 -4.44 2.00
N ALA A 754 -30.64 -3.69 1.02
CA ALA A 754 -31.27 -4.29 -0.17
C ALA A 754 -30.24 -4.98 -1.08
N ALA A 755 -29.04 -4.42 -1.26
CA ALA A 755 -27.97 -5.05 -2.03
C ALA A 755 -27.48 -6.35 -1.36
N GLU A 756 -27.31 -6.32 -0.06
CA GLU A 756 -26.95 -7.48 0.76
C GLU A 756 -28.00 -8.61 0.70
N GLN A 757 -29.27 -8.26 0.64
CA GLN A 757 -30.33 -9.24 0.45
C GLN A 757 -30.27 -9.88 -0.94
N ARG A 758 -30.13 -9.09 -2.01
CA ARG A 758 -29.95 -9.60 -3.38
C ARG A 758 -28.74 -10.53 -3.49
N MET A 759 -27.65 -10.18 -2.83
CA MET A 759 -26.44 -11.00 -2.76
C MET A 759 -26.71 -12.37 -2.10
N ALA A 760 -27.39 -12.39 -0.95
CA ALA A 760 -27.74 -13.63 -0.25
C ALA A 760 -28.72 -14.52 -1.06
N GLU A 761 -29.69 -13.94 -1.73
CA GLU A 761 -30.60 -14.63 -2.64
C GLU A 761 -29.88 -15.23 -3.85
N THR A 762 -28.88 -14.55 -4.36
CA THR A 762 -28.03 -15.06 -5.46
C THR A 762 -27.17 -16.23 -4.98
N TYR A 763 -26.58 -16.14 -3.79
CA TYR A 763 -25.75 -17.20 -3.22
C TYR A 763 -26.52 -18.51 -3.06
N ALA A 764 -27.80 -18.46 -2.75
CA ALA A 764 -28.66 -19.63 -2.63
C ALA A 764 -28.79 -20.42 -3.96
N ARG A 765 -28.47 -19.84 -5.09
CA ARG A 765 -28.42 -20.45 -6.42
C ARG A 765 -26.95 -20.68 -6.83
N SER A 766 -26.39 -21.81 -6.40
CA SER A 766 -24.94 -22.08 -6.51
C SER A 766 -24.39 -21.95 -7.96
N GLU A 767 -25.15 -22.38 -8.96
CA GLU A 767 -24.74 -22.28 -10.37
C GLU A 767 -24.66 -20.81 -10.83
N ASP A 768 -25.64 -19.97 -10.49
CA ASP A 768 -25.64 -18.54 -10.78
C ASP A 768 -24.48 -17.82 -10.05
N TRP A 769 -24.25 -18.20 -8.79
CA TRP A 769 -23.12 -17.67 -8.01
C TRP A 769 -21.76 -18.02 -8.63
N ASN A 770 -21.53 -19.29 -8.96
CA ASN A 770 -20.29 -19.75 -9.53
C ASN A 770 -20.03 -19.18 -10.92
N ARG A 771 -21.09 -18.99 -11.73
CA ARG A 771 -21.02 -18.30 -13.03
C ARG A 771 -20.54 -16.87 -12.87
N LYS A 772 -21.11 -16.11 -11.96
CA LYS A 772 -20.69 -14.73 -11.66
C LYS A 772 -19.25 -14.69 -11.14
N SER A 773 -18.87 -15.63 -10.27
CA SER A 773 -17.52 -15.80 -9.78
C SER A 773 -16.50 -16.03 -10.91
N LEU A 774 -16.81 -16.95 -11.86
CA LEU A 774 -15.98 -17.22 -13.02
C LEU A 774 -15.82 -16.00 -13.93
N LEU A 775 -16.91 -15.25 -14.17
CA LEU A 775 -16.87 -14.01 -14.96
C LEU A 775 -16.04 -12.91 -14.28
N ASN A 776 -16.08 -12.81 -12.97
CA ASN A 776 -15.20 -11.91 -12.22
C ASN A 776 -13.72 -12.26 -12.45
N ILE A 777 -13.34 -13.54 -12.33
CA ILE A 777 -11.97 -14.00 -12.60
C ILE A 777 -11.58 -13.72 -14.05
N ALA A 778 -12.43 -14.10 -15.01
CA ALA A 778 -12.16 -13.96 -16.43
C ALA A 778 -11.89 -12.51 -16.85
N ARG A 779 -12.60 -11.55 -16.25
CA ARG A 779 -12.53 -10.13 -16.61
C ARG A 779 -11.53 -9.32 -15.78
N SER A 780 -10.84 -9.98 -14.85
CA SER A 780 -9.94 -9.28 -13.92
C SER A 780 -8.57 -8.92 -14.52
N GLY A 781 -8.22 -9.44 -15.70
CA GLY A 781 -6.88 -9.25 -16.30
C GLY A 781 -6.49 -7.79 -16.53
N ILE A 782 -7.47 -6.89 -16.76
CA ILE A 782 -7.21 -5.45 -16.89
C ILE A 782 -6.65 -4.80 -15.62
N PHE A 783 -6.82 -5.45 -14.47
CA PHE A 783 -6.30 -4.98 -13.18
C PHE A 783 -4.94 -5.57 -12.83
N ALA A 784 -4.23 -6.18 -13.79
CA ALA A 784 -2.84 -6.59 -13.58
C ALA A 784 -1.91 -5.38 -13.48
N ALA A 785 -0.95 -5.44 -12.56
CA ALA A 785 0.05 -4.38 -12.39
C ALA A 785 0.94 -4.23 -13.62
N ASP A 786 1.18 -5.31 -14.38
CA ASP A 786 1.96 -5.28 -15.61
C ASP A 786 1.33 -4.31 -16.65
N ARG A 787 0.00 -4.34 -16.81
CA ARG A 787 -0.73 -3.38 -17.67
C ARG A 787 -0.51 -1.94 -17.18
N ALA A 788 -0.62 -1.70 -15.86
CA ALA A 788 -0.44 -0.36 -15.30
C ALA A 788 1.00 0.15 -15.50
N VAL A 789 1.99 -0.70 -15.25
CA VAL A 789 3.42 -0.36 -15.42
C VAL A 789 3.77 -0.12 -16.88
N ALA A 790 3.27 -0.93 -17.81
CA ALA A 790 3.41 -0.69 -19.25
C ALA A 790 2.81 0.66 -19.65
N GLN A 791 1.62 1.01 -19.14
CA GLN A 791 1.01 2.32 -19.37
C GLN A 791 1.85 3.48 -18.81
N TYR A 792 2.45 3.34 -17.62
CA TYR A 792 3.42 4.31 -17.09
C TYR A 792 4.65 4.43 -18.01
N ALA A 793 5.19 3.30 -18.47
CA ALA A 793 6.36 3.26 -19.35
C ALA A 793 6.10 4.03 -20.64
N ASP A 794 4.95 3.81 -21.27
CA ASP A 794 4.57 4.44 -22.55
C ASP A 794 4.20 5.92 -22.41
N THR A 795 3.45 6.30 -21.37
CA THR A 795 2.77 7.60 -21.33
C THR A 795 3.40 8.63 -20.40
N ILE A 796 4.26 8.19 -19.45
CA ILE A 796 4.87 9.05 -18.43
C ILE A 796 6.40 8.90 -18.39
N TRP A 797 6.90 7.67 -18.27
CA TRP A 797 8.34 7.45 -18.09
C TRP A 797 9.12 7.44 -19.41
N HIS A 798 8.47 7.08 -20.50
CA HIS A 798 9.09 6.92 -21.83
C HIS A 798 10.33 6.02 -21.75
N VAL A 799 10.12 4.80 -21.23
CA VAL A 799 11.13 3.76 -21.11
C VAL A 799 10.72 2.52 -21.94
N GLU A 800 11.71 1.84 -22.48
CA GLU A 800 11.48 0.57 -23.18
C GLU A 800 11.12 -0.54 -22.19
N HIS A 801 10.19 -1.42 -22.57
CA HIS A 801 9.77 -2.58 -21.81
C HIS A 801 9.41 -3.75 -22.75
N LYS A 802 9.31 -4.97 -22.19
CA LYS A 802 8.80 -6.17 -22.88
C LYS A 802 7.32 -6.13 -23.11
#